data_65750e54ecf18a426c56adbb111829ba
#
_entry.id   65750e54ecf18a426c56adbb111829ba
#
_cell.length_a   1.000
_cell.length_b   1.000
_cell.length_c   1.000
_cell.angle_alpha   90.00
_cell.angle_beta   90.00
_cell.angle_gamma   90.00
#
_symmetry.space_group_name_H-M   'P 1'
#
loop_
_entity.id
_entity.type
_entity.pdbx_description
1 polymer ?
#
loop_
_entity_poly.entity_id
_entity_poly.type
_entity_poly.pdbx_seq_one_letter_code
_entity_poly.pdbx_strand_id
1 'polypeptide(L)'
;MTAFNTIPSTAAGHAGAAASPVAETVIGPDRERFAISDVPRVSSFVARALRGMGARTPADELKLLQTLSASAFSREAMTERLASIDNADILDDAMRRLRREVMVTVAVRDITGLADFHEVVETMTALAEETLTAAVRVNARALAARFGVPCDEEGKPQDLLVVGMGKLGGAELNASSDIDLVFVYDESGETRALGEFASARRSITNHEFFDKLARRVIASINDLDGTGFVFRVDMRLRPFGDSGPLVVSSAMLEEYLYSEGRDWERFAWLKGRVVNRAVFMEAADFSQAVKNLESLVRPFVFRKYVDFSAISALARIHEMIRAETTRREAGRDKGVNIKLGSGGIREIEFICQTFQIIRGGREPTLRGRTTAPMLAELARLGSLTPENARRLTEDYYFLRNLEHALQYVDDKQTQTMPVDPTALVDLAAMVGYTTNALMRKLSAIRAYVGQTFDSIFHTEKPRDDDGWPAGWRSGDESVTAALTESLGTAGFTQAEPLAQRILKMMRSRLLPARTPQAREQLARLVKSIAGKAAGWAQLRESTVSPDEVFDRYLRLIEVVIGRPTYVALLNQYPDAADRVGRMLAVSRWAADYITEHPLVLDELVDLRAPRIDDYTPVDRSLWLEELRARMKALDGDRERQLNLLRDAHHGALFHLLMADIDGRLSVERLADQLSALADAVLAAVLELAWESIPSRHRDYPRFAVIGYGKLGGKELGYASDLDLIFLYDDDDPAAEGNYVKLVRRMLSWLTMQTSSGILFDIDLRLRPNGENGLIVSSMEMFRRYQRNDDGNGAWAWEHQALTRARFCAGDPEVGAAFEEERRHILMLPREPGDVAAGVLEMRAKMLEGHPNKTALFDVKHDRGGMVDLEFIVQYLVLAFSAKHHELVNNFGTTLLTEMAANLGLIDKDLAMQSVSAYRHYRNIQREIRLSRGETVKARVEPAVVQNDYPAVLALWREVFGTDEPQRSSLMTTQKDVEDDDF
;
A
#
# COMPACT_ATOMS: atom_id res chain seq x y z
N MET A 1 -8.91 13.22 -24.37
CA MET A 1 -9.69 14.48 -24.40
C MET A 1 -10.48 14.60 -23.13
N THR A 2 -10.11 15.61 -22.33
CA THR A 2 -10.89 16.32 -21.30
C THR A 2 -11.41 15.49 -20.10
N ALA A 3 -11.24 15.84 -18.87
CA ALA A 3 -10.74 17.04 -18.20
C ALA A 3 -10.39 16.66 -16.74
N PHE A 4 -9.21 17.01 -16.31
CA PHE A 4 -8.89 17.04 -14.88
C PHE A 4 -9.40 18.36 -14.32
N ASN A 5 -10.36 18.30 -13.42
CA ASN A 5 -10.87 19.46 -12.67
C ASN A 5 -9.85 19.86 -11.59
N THR A 6 -9.23 20.97 -11.83
CA THR A 6 -8.64 21.88 -10.85
C THR A 6 -9.65 22.26 -9.81
N ILE A 7 -9.31 22.12 -8.54
CA ILE A 7 -10.05 22.72 -7.42
C ILE A 7 -9.69 24.22 -7.41
N PRO A 8 -10.64 25.11 -7.67
CA PRO A 8 -10.40 26.55 -7.52
C PRO A 8 -10.51 26.95 -6.06
N SER A 9 -9.53 27.70 -5.59
CA SER A 9 -9.68 28.59 -4.44
C SER A 9 -10.72 29.67 -4.80
N THR A 10 -11.91 29.58 -4.25
CA THR A 10 -12.85 30.70 -4.29
C THR A 10 -13.25 31.09 -2.88
N ALA A 11 -12.75 32.26 -2.50
CA ALA A 11 -13.46 33.12 -1.57
C ALA A 11 -14.70 33.64 -2.27
N ALA A 12 -15.86 33.49 -1.67
CA ALA A 12 -16.92 34.50 -1.51
C ALA A 12 -18.30 33.86 -1.41
N GLY A 13 -19.09 34.36 -0.51
CA GLY A 13 -20.54 34.36 -0.58
C GLY A 13 -21.25 33.57 0.51
N HIS A 14 -21.52 34.23 1.62
CA HIS A 14 -22.53 33.78 2.57
C HIS A 14 -23.89 33.58 1.89
N ALA A 15 -24.36 32.33 1.92
CA ALA A 15 -25.78 32.04 1.99
C ALA A 15 -25.96 30.60 2.50
N GLY A 16 -26.52 30.50 3.71
CA GLY A 16 -27.30 29.41 4.25
C GLY A 16 -26.90 27.97 3.85
N ALA A 17 -25.88 27.41 4.48
CA ALA A 17 -25.72 25.98 4.53
C ALA A 17 -25.93 25.50 5.98
N ALA A 18 -26.86 24.57 6.13
CA ALA A 18 -27.22 23.97 7.39
C ALA A 18 -25.98 23.48 8.12
N ALA A 19 -25.78 23.90 9.37
CA ALA A 19 -24.72 23.47 10.25
C ALA A 19 -24.70 21.94 10.33
N SER A 20 -23.54 21.37 10.06
CA SER A 20 -23.23 19.95 10.29
C SER A 20 -23.46 19.65 11.78
N PRO A 21 -24.11 18.55 12.17
CA PRO A 21 -24.48 18.27 13.56
C PRO A 21 -23.29 17.94 14.49
N VAL A 22 -22.05 18.11 14.04
CA VAL A 22 -20.83 17.86 14.84
C VAL A 22 -20.36 19.10 15.63
N ALA A 23 -20.83 20.30 15.29
CA ALA A 23 -20.39 21.55 15.94
C ALA A 23 -21.12 21.87 17.26
N GLU A 24 -22.25 21.27 17.54
CA GLU A 24 -23.04 21.60 18.76
C GLU A 24 -22.65 20.82 20.02
N THR A 25 -21.80 19.81 19.94
CA THR A 25 -21.49 18.94 21.09
C THR A 25 -20.19 19.28 21.84
N VAL A 26 -19.41 20.27 21.43
CA VAL A 26 -18.12 20.63 22.05
C VAL A 26 -18.25 21.72 23.13
N ILE A 27 -19.36 22.39 23.22
CA ILE A 27 -19.60 23.40 24.27
C ILE A 27 -20.37 22.69 25.38
N GLY A 28 -19.69 22.31 26.47
CA GLY A 28 -20.36 21.79 27.68
C GLY A 28 -21.37 22.80 28.24
N PRO A 29 -22.51 22.34 28.78
CA PRO A 29 -23.63 23.19 29.16
C PRO A 29 -23.39 24.20 30.28
N ASP A 30 -22.17 24.23 30.87
CA ASP A 30 -21.87 25.05 32.06
C ASP A 30 -20.68 26.01 31.89
N ARG A 31 -20.41 26.49 30.67
CA ARG A 31 -19.41 27.58 30.49
C ARG A 31 -20.00 28.90 30.97
N GLU A 32 -19.73 29.27 32.23
CA GLU A 32 -19.79 30.67 32.66
C GLU A 32 -18.83 31.45 31.73
N ARG A 33 -19.35 32.37 30.93
CA ARG A 33 -18.52 33.19 30.05
C ARG A 33 -17.63 34.10 30.89
N PHE A 34 -16.32 33.93 30.73
CA PHE A 34 -15.35 34.81 31.39
C PHE A 34 -15.54 36.23 30.88
N ALA A 35 -15.62 37.19 31.78
CA ALA A 35 -15.80 38.58 31.39
C ALA A 35 -14.58 39.15 30.66
N ILE A 36 -14.78 39.92 29.59
CA ILE A 36 -13.67 40.55 28.83
C ILE A 36 -12.81 41.41 29.74
N SER A 37 -13.40 42.10 30.68
CA SER A 37 -12.73 42.96 31.67
C SER A 37 -11.77 42.20 32.61
N ASP A 38 -11.98 40.91 32.79
CA ASP A 38 -11.19 40.11 33.75
C ASP A 38 -9.99 39.44 33.10
N VAL A 39 -9.89 39.44 31.77
CA VAL A 39 -8.80 38.81 31.03
C VAL A 39 -7.41 39.33 31.46
N PRO A 40 -7.18 40.65 31.66
CA PRO A 40 -5.89 41.13 32.13
C PRO A 40 -5.50 40.64 33.52
N ARG A 41 -6.45 40.20 34.34
CA ARG A 41 -6.17 39.64 35.68
C ARG A 41 -5.53 38.24 35.56
N VAL A 42 -5.99 37.43 34.63
CA VAL A 42 -5.50 36.05 34.45
C VAL A 42 -4.36 35.93 33.44
N SER A 43 -4.16 36.94 32.59
CA SER A 43 -3.11 36.98 31.58
C SER A 43 -2.22 38.20 31.79
N SER A 44 -1.05 38.00 32.41
CA SER A 44 -0.03 39.05 32.56
C SER A 44 0.51 39.55 31.22
N PHE A 45 0.50 38.66 30.20
CA PHE A 45 0.83 39.01 28.81
C PHE A 45 -0.15 40.05 28.25
N VAL A 46 -1.46 39.77 28.33
CA VAL A 46 -2.49 40.73 27.83
C VAL A 46 -2.37 42.05 28.56
N ALA A 47 -2.26 42.01 29.87
CA ALA A 47 -2.09 43.25 30.66
C ALA A 47 -0.86 44.08 30.25
N ARG A 48 0.27 43.45 29.95
CA ARG A 48 1.49 44.17 29.47
C ARG A 48 1.27 44.68 28.03
N ALA A 49 0.67 43.88 27.17
CA ALA A 49 0.43 44.22 25.78
C ALA A 49 -0.49 45.46 25.65
N LEU A 50 -1.58 45.53 26.41
CA LEU A 50 -2.52 46.67 26.42
C LEU A 50 -1.80 47.98 26.84
N ARG A 51 -0.98 47.90 27.87
CA ARG A 51 -0.14 49.06 28.29
C ARG A 51 0.82 49.50 27.17
N GLY A 52 1.46 48.51 26.47
CA GLY A 52 2.32 48.76 25.33
C GLY A 52 1.58 49.35 24.11
N MET A 53 0.26 49.15 24.02
CA MET A 53 -0.61 49.76 23.01
C MET A 53 -1.18 51.11 23.44
N GLY A 54 -0.79 51.60 24.61
CA GLY A 54 -1.12 52.96 25.06
C GLY A 54 -2.30 53.06 26.02
N ALA A 55 -2.87 51.94 26.47
CA ALA A 55 -3.87 51.96 27.53
C ALA A 55 -3.28 52.47 28.86
N ARG A 56 -3.88 53.50 29.43
CA ARG A 56 -3.45 54.16 30.65
C ARG A 56 -4.39 53.98 31.82
N THR A 57 -5.65 53.71 31.52
CA THR A 57 -6.70 53.53 32.53
C THR A 57 -7.47 52.21 32.27
N PRO A 58 -8.14 51.64 33.28
CA PRO A 58 -8.98 50.47 33.09
C PRO A 58 -10.07 50.67 32.01
N ALA A 59 -10.55 51.89 31.81
CA ALA A 59 -11.50 52.20 30.74
C ALA A 59 -10.86 52.11 29.33
N ASP A 60 -9.58 52.58 29.22
CA ASP A 60 -8.82 52.42 27.97
C ASP A 60 -8.56 50.93 27.66
N GLU A 61 -8.16 50.16 28.70
CA GLU A 61 -7.96 48.70 28.54
C GLU A 61 -9.22 48.02 28.06
N LEU A 62 -10.37 48.27 28.68
CA LEU A 62 -11.65 47.66 28.28
C LEU A 62 -12.06 48.08 26.87
N LYS A 63 -11.91 49.34 26.51
CA LYS A 63 -12.22 49.82 25.16
C LYS A 63 -11.33 49.14 24.11
N LEU A 64 -10.04 49.00 24.39
CA LEU A 64 -9.07 48.36 23.51
C LEU A 64 -9.39 46.84 23.36
N LEU A 65 -9.69 46.16 24.47
CA LEU A 65 -10.11 44.77 24.47
C LEU A 65 -11.37 44.54 23.66
N GLN A 66 -12.40 45.36 23.86
CA GLN A 66 -13.64 45.29 23.08
C GLN A 66 -13.40 45.50 21.58
N THR A 67 -12.53 46.43 21.22
CA THR A 67 -12.16 46.70 19.83
C THR A 67 -11.45 45.51 19.19
N LEU A 68 -10.45 44.99 19.85
CA LEU A 68 -9.63 43.90 19.35
C LEU A 68 -10.39 42.55 19.28
N SER A 69 -11.32 42.33 20.24
CA SER A 69 -12.09 41.08 20.28
C SER A 69 -13.38 41.10 19.49
N ALA A 70 -13.71 42.20 18.85
CA ALA A 70 -14.99 42.35 18.11
C ALA A 70 -15.11 41.36 16.94
N SER A 71 -14.00 41.01 16.30
CA SER A 71 -13.97 40.03 15.21
C SER A 71 -12.68 39.20 15.25
N ALA A 72 -12.69 38.02 14.62
CA ALA A 72 -11.47 37.25 14.37
C ALA A 72 -10.50 38.08 13.48
N PHE A 73 -9.20 37.87 13.66
CA PHE A 73 -8.20 38.56 12.88
C PHE A 73 -7.97 37.79 11.56
N SER A 74 -8.36 38.38 10.44
CA SER A 74 -8.32 37.71 9.16
C SER A 74 -6.92 37.67 8.54
N ARG A 75 -6.65 36.66 7.72
CA ARG A 75 -5.41 36.53 6.94
C ARG A 75 -5.21 37.70 5.99
N GLU A 76 -6.28 38.17 5.35
CA GLU A 76 -6.27 39.28 4.40
C GLU A 76 -5.81 40.57 5.09
N ALA A 77 -6.29 40.85 6.31
CA ALA A 77 -5.87 41.99 7.10
C ALA A 77 -4.38 41.94 7.48
N MET A 78 -3.84 40.74 7.75
CA MET A 78 -2.40 40.53 8.01
C MET A 78 -1.59 40.81 6.75
N THR A 79 -2.02 40.23 5.61
CA THR A 79 -1.35 40.44 4.30
C THR A 79 -1.32 41.91 3.93
N GLU A 80 -2.46 42.62 4.03
CA GLU A 80 -2.59 44.04 3.64
C GLU A 80 -1.63 44.93 4.45
N ARG A 81 -1.51 44.65 5.76
CA ARG A 81 -0.62 45.43 6.64
C ARG A 81 0.87 45.29 6.33
N LEU A 82 1.27 44.17 5.73
CA LEU A 82 2.68 43.85 5.45
C LEU A 82 3.02 44.02 3.94
N ALA A 83 2.04 44.08 3.04
CA ALA A 83 2.27 44.04 1.59
C ALA A 83 3.07 45.22 1.03
N SER A 84 2.86 46.42 1.57
CA SER A 84 3.46 47.66 1.06
C SER A 84 4.83 47.99 1.68
N ILE A 85 5.35 47.16 2.56
CA ILE A 85 6.59 47.42 3.28
C ILE A 85 7.76 46.78 2.52
N ASP A 86 8.73 47.57 2.07
CA ASP A 86 9.91 47.13 1.33
C ASP A 86 11.23 47.36 2.09
N ASN A 87 11.19 47.97 3.28
CA ASN A 87 12.33 48.16 4.15
C ASN A 87 12.33 47.15 5.32
N ALA A 88 13.43 46.45 5.55
CA ALA A 88 13.53 45.40 6.54
C ALA A 88 13.31 45.88 7.98
N ASP A 89 13.89 46.99 8.37
CA ASP A 89 13.78 47.53 9.74
C ASP A 89 12.33 47.94 10.03
N ILE A 90 11.66 48.55 9.06
CA ILE A 90 10.23 48.94 9.18
C ILE A 90 9.35 47.69 9.24
N LEU A 91 9.69 46.65 8.45
CA LEU A 91 8.97 45.36 8.44
C LEU A 91 9.05 44.64 9.78
N ASP A 92 10.25 44.59 10.38
CA ASP A 92 10.48 43.91 11.64
C ASP A 92 9.62 44.49 12.76
N ASP A 93 9.56 45.82 12.86
CA ASP A 93 8.72 46.52 13.85
C ASP A 93 7.22 46.31 13.54
N ALA A 94 6.82 46.35 12.26
CA ALA A 94 5.44 46.12 11.84
C ALA A 94 4.99 44.71 12.19
N MET A 95 5.81 43.69 11.95
CA MET A 95 5.51 42.28 12.27
C MET A 95 5.35 42.06 13.77
N ARG A 96 6.22 42.68 14.63
CA ARG A 96 6.11 42.56 16.08
C ARG A 96 4.85 43.25 16.62
N ARG A 97 4.46 44.41 16.08
CA ARG A 97 3.18 45.07 16.40
C ARG A 97 1.99 44.20 15.97
N LEU A 98 1.99 43.69 14.75
CA LEU A 98 0.95 42.80 14.24
C LEU A 98 0.78 41.58 15.14
N ARG A 99 1.89 40.91 15.49
CA ARG A 99 1.83 39.78 16.41
C ARG A 99 1.19 40.12 17.74
N ARG A 100 1.55 41.25 18.31
CA ARG A 100 1.00 41.73 19.60
C ARG A 100 -0.53 41.87 19.52
N GLU A 101 -1.00 42.52 18.48
CA GLU A 101 -2.44 42.70 18.26
C GLU A 101 -3.17 41.38 18.05
N VAL A 102 -2.66 40.51 17.15
CA VAL A 102 -3.23 39.18 16.88
C VAL A 102 -3.25 38.34 18.17
N MET A 103 -2.15 38.31 18.92
CA MET A 103 -2.06 37.51 20.15
C MET A 103 -3.04 37.97 21.23
N VAL A 104 -3.24 39.27 21.40
CA VAL A 104 -4.25 39.81 22.32
C VAL A 104 -5.65 39.45 21.85
N THR A 105 -5.93 39.63 20.57
CA THR A 105 -7.23 39.26 19.97
C THR A 105 -7.56 37.78 20.20
N VAL A 106 -6.64 36.90 19.85
CA VAL A 106 -6.81 35.44 20.00
C VAL A 106 -7.00 35.06 21.47
N ALA A 107 -6.14 35.56 22.36
CA ALA A 107 -6.22 35.25 23.80
C ALA A 107 -7.56 35.68 24.41
N VAL A 108 -7.99 36.92 24.11
CA VAL A 108 -9.26 37.43 24.65
C VAL A 108 -10.46 36.62 24.10
N ARG A 109 -10.49 36.37 22.79
CA ARG A 109 -11.60 35.67 22.17
C ARG A 109 -11.69 34.21 22.63
N ASP A 110 -10.55 33.52 22.80
CA ASP A 110 -10.52 32.14 23.29
C ASP A 110 -10.90 32.06 24.79
N ILE A 111 -10.31 32.88 25.66
CA ILE A 111 -10.61 32.91 27.11
C ILE A 111 -12.10 33.24 27.36
N THR A 112 -12.69 34.13 26.59
CA THR A 112 -14.09 34.53 26.72
C THR A 112 -15.06 33.62 25.98
N GLY A 113 -14.57 32.59 25.26
CA GLY A 113 -15.38 31.63 24.49
C GLY A 113 -16.01 32.24 23.22
N LEU A 114 -15.45 33.32 22.70
CA LEU A 114 -15.80 33.92 21.41
C LEU A 114 -15.11 33.24 20.24
N ALA A 115 -13.98 32.61 20.47
CA ALA A 115 -13.24 31.79 19.51
C ALA A 115 -13.35 30.29 19.87
N ASP A 116 -13.31 29.44 18.89
CA ASP A 116 -13.11 28.00 19.06
C ASP A 116 -11.65 27.61 18.81
N PHE A 117 -11.32 26.33 18.95
CA PHE A 117 -10.00 25.79 18.70
C PHE A 117 -9.50 26.12 17.28
N HIS A 118 -10.38 26.02 16.27
CA HIS A 118 -10.00 26.21 14.87
C HIS A 118 -9.64 27.67 14.59
N GLU A 119 -10.42 28.62 15.11
CA GLU A 119 -10.09 30.04 14.97
C GLU A 119 -8.71 30.35 15.51
N VAL A 120 -8.36 29.81 16.70
CA VAL A 120 -7.04 30.05 17.33
C VAL A 120 -5.91 29.54 16.45
N VAL A 121 -5.96 28.26 16.05
CA VAL A 121 -4.84 27.66 15.30
C VAL A 121 -4.73 28.19 13.87
N GLU A 122 -5.83 28.48 13.22
CA GLU A 122 -5.87 29.09 11.88
C GLU A 122 -5.29 30.51 11.91
N THR A 123 -5.69 31.33 12.87
CA THR A 123 -5.19 32.71 13.03
C THR A 123 -3.69 32.71 13.32
N MET A 124 -3.21 31.86 14.23
CA MET A 124 -1.79 31.78 14.56
C MET A 124 -0.95 31.21 13.42
N THR A 125 -1.49 30.23 12.68
CA THR A 125 -0.85 29.69 11.48
C THR A 125 -0.77 30.76 10.38
N ALA A 126 -1.86 31.50 10.15
CA ALA A 126 -1.88 32.59 9.18
C ALA A 126 -0.85 33.68 9.54
N LEU A 127 -0.76 34.08 10.82
CA LEU A 127 0.24 35.04 11.28
C LEU A 127 1.66 34.58 10.96
N ALA A 128 2.01 33.32 11.23
CA ALA A 128 3.33 32.78 10.95
C ALA A 128 3.62 32.76 9.44
N GLU A 129 2.68 32.32 8.62
CA GLU A 129 2.84 32.27 7.15
C GLU A 129 2.98 33.66 6.53
N GLU A 130 2.15 34.62 6.93
CA GLU A 130 2.19 35.98 6.39
C GLU A 130 3.47 36.75 6.82
N THR A 131 3.90 36.58 8.07
CA THR A 131 5.16 37.20 8.53
C THR A 131 6.38 36.56 7.88
N LEU A 132 6.42 35.24 7.72
CA LEU A 132 7.49 34.54 6.98
C LEU A 132 7.53 34.97 5.51
N THR A 133 6.37 35.01 4.85
CA THR A 133 6.26 35.47 3.45
C THR A 133 6.79 36.90 3.28
N ALA A 134 6.41 37.80 4.18
CA ALA A 134 6.88 39.21 4.14
C ALA A 134 8.38 39.30 4.39
N ALA A 135 8.88 38.55 5.38
CA ALA A 135 10.32 38.54 5.71
C ALA A 135 11.17 38.00 4.56
N VAL A 136 10.72 36.90 3.91
CA VAL A 136 11.38 36.35 2.71
C VAL A 136 11.34 37.35 1.58
N ARG A 137 10.20 37.95 1.26
CA ARG A 137 10.02 38.91 0.17
C ARG A 137 10.96 40.11 0.32
N VAL A 138 10.92 40.78 1.46
CA VAL A 138 11.68 42.01 1.65
C VAL A 138 13.19 41.76 1.68
N ASN A 139 13.62 40.72 2.39
CA ASN A 139 15.04 40.38 2.46
C ASN A 139 15.61 39.83 1.16
N ALA A 140 14.83 39.05 0.40
CA ALA A 140 15.26 38.54 -0.92
C ALA A 140 15.45 39.69 -1.91
N ARG A 141 14.51 40.65 -1.99
CA ARG A 141 14.62 41.81 -2.86
C ARG A 141 15.82 42.71 -2.47
N ALA A 142 16.04 42.91 -1.17
CA ALA A 142 17.21 43.66 -0.70
C ALA A 142 18.55 42.98 -1.06
N LEU A 143 18.61 41.65 -1.05
CA LEU A 143 19.78 40.90 -1.50
C LEU A 143 19.91 40.94 -3.05
N ALA A 144 18.80 40.78 -3.78
CA ALA A 144 18.80 40.82 -5.24
C ALA A 144 19.24 42.16 -5.82
N ALA A 145 18.92 43.28 -5.13
CA ALA A 145 19.43 44.62 -5.48
C ALA A 145 20.97 44.68 -5.49
N ARG A 146 21.64 43.83 -4.70
CA ARG A 146 23.10 43.79 -4.61
C ARG A 146 23.72 42.69 -5.44
N PHE A 147 23.13 41.51 -5.49
CA PHE A 147 23.75 40.32 -6.05
C PHE A 147 23.05 39.78 -7.32
N GLY A 148 21.88 40.32 -7.66
CA GLY A 148 21.02 39.78 -8.72
C GLY A 148 20.05 38.70 -8.22
N VAL A 149 19.19 38.26 -9.10
CA VAL A 149 18.18 37.23 -8.85
C VAL A 149 18.83 35.85 -8.93
N PRO A 150 18.63 34.96 -7.96
CA PRO A 150 19.12 33.58 -8.04
C PRO A 150 18.44 32.86 -9.20
N CYS A 151 19.22 32.15 -10.01
CA CYS A 151 18.78 31.46 -11.21
C CYS A 151 19.40 30.06 -11.27
N ASP A 152 18.70 29.13 -11.95
CA ASP A 152 19.30 27.86 -12.35
C ASP A 152 20.34 28.04 -13.49
N GLU A 153 20.92 26.95 -13.97
CA GLU A 153 21.90 26.98 -15.08
C GLU A 153 21.31 27.52 -16.36
N GLU A 154 20.00 27.32 -16.59
CA GLU A 154 19.26 27.81 -17.78
C GLU A 154 18.88 29.29 -17.67
N GLY A 155 19.01 29.90 -16.49
CA GLY A 155 18.68 31.28 -16.23
C GLY A 155 17.27 31.55 -15.74
N LYS A 156 16.52 30.55 -15.33
CA LYS A 156 15.20 30.72 -14.74
C LYS A 156 15.35 31.12 -13.27
N PRO A 157 14.57 32.10 -12.79
CA PRO A 157 14.57 32.51 -11.40
C PRO A 157 14.28 31.35 -10.43
N GLN A 158 14.93 31.37 -9.28
CA GLN A 158 14.74 30.44 -8.17
C GLN A 158 14.29 31.16 -6.92
N ASP A 159 13.46 30.51 -6.09
CA ASP A 159 13.00 31.02 -4.81
C ASP A 159 13.38 30.10 -3.65
N LEU A 160 13.39 30.66 -2.45
CA LEU A 160 13.52 29.90 -1.21
C LEU A 160 12.18 29.25 -0.87
N LEU A 161 12.17 27.93 -0.66
CA LEU A 161 11.06 27.19 -0.11
C LEU A 161 11.24 27.08 1.40
N VAL A 162 10.39 27.77 2.16
CA VAL A 162 10.36 27.70 3.62
C VAL A 162 9.41 26.59 4.04
N VAL A 163 9.96 25.47 4.52
CA VAL A 163 9.16 24.33 4.98
C VAL A 163 8.86 24.50 6.46
N GLY A 164 7.60 24.73 6.80
CA GLY A 164 7.09 24.65 8.16
C GLY A 164 6.95 23.20 8.57
N MET A 165 7.52 22.84 9.71
CA MET A 165 7.45 21.51 10.31
C MET A 165 6.51 21.52 11.52
N GLY A 166 6.33 20.36 12.14
CA GLY A 166 5.57 20.24 13.38
C GLY A 166 4.15 20.83 13.32
N LYS A 167 3.81 21.70 14.27
CA LYS A 167 2.48 22.33 14.35
C LYS A 167 2.23 23.34 13.23
N LEU A 168 3.26 24.08 12.79
CA LEU A 168 3.13 25.01 11.67
C LEU A 168 2.84 24.28 10.37
N GLY A 169 3.60 23.25 10.09
CA GLY A 169 3.37 22.41 8.89
C GLY A 169 2.01 21.73 8.90
N GLY A 170 1.52 21.32 10.07
CA GLY A 170 0.20 20.73 10.28
C GLY A 170 -0.97 21.72 10.23
N ALA A 171 -0.70 23.04 10.08
CA ALA A 171 -1.70 24.10 10.19
C ALA A 171 -2.44 24.12 11.56
N GLU A 172 -1.74 23.71 12.62
CA GLU A 172 -2.28 23.60 13.99
C GLU A 172 -1.40 24.40 15.00
N LEU A 173 -0.89 25.59 14.60
CA LEU A 173 0.04 26.34 15.42
C LEU A 173 -0.63 26.87 16.70
N ASN A 174 0.02 26.68 17.86
CA ASN A 174 -0.47 27.21 19.12
C ASN A 174 -0.22 28.73 19.26
N ALA A 175 -0.87 29.31 20.21
CA ALA A 175 -0.75 30.75 20.54
C ALA A 175 0.70 31.14 20.84
N SER A 176 1.44 30.41 21.67
CA SER A 176 2.87 30.68 21.96
C SER A 176 3.72 29.44 21.67
N SER A 177 3.87 29.12 20.41
CA SER A 177 4.70 27.99 19.93
C SER A 177 5.97 28.50 19.28
N ASP A 178 7.00 27.66 19.30
CA ASP A 178 8.12 27.82 18.37
C ASP A 178 7.64 27.41 16.98
N ILE A 179 8.28 27.93 15.95
CA ILE A 179 8.13 27.49 14.58
C ILE A 179 9.36 26.70 14.17
N ASP A 180 9.14 25.44 13.84
CA ASP A 180 10.18 24.55 13.32
C ASP A 180 10.28 24.78 11.81
N LEU A 181 11.46 25.14 11.28
CA LEU A 181 11.66 25.46 9.88
C LEU A 181 12.78 24.65 9.25
N VAL A 182 12.62 24.34 7.95
CA VAL A 182 13.66 23.81 7.05
C VAL A 182 13.67 24.68 5.81
N PHE A 183 14.85 25.14 5.36
CA PHE A 183 15.01 25.95 4.17
C PHE A 183 15.55 25.11 3.01
N VAL A 184 14.82 25.12 1.89
CA VAL A 184 15.16 24.36 0.68
C VAL A 184 15.11 25.28 -0.52
N TYR A 185 15.98 25.07 -1.51
CA TYR A 185 15.87 25.66 -2.84
C TYR A 185 15.97 24.55 -3.90
N ASP A 186 15.34 24.75 -5.06
CA ASP A 186 15.19 23.65 -6.01
C ASP A 186 16.51 23.33 -6.72
N GLU A 187 17.05 24.28 -7.48
CA GLU A 187 18.18 24.06 -8.36
C GLU A 187 19.42 24.88 -8.00
N SER A 188 20.59 24.28 -8.22
CA SER A 188 21.89 24.97 -8.12
C SER A 188 22.05 25.96 -9.27
N GLY A 189 22.90 26.96 -9.07
CA GLY A 189 23.18 27.98 -10.09
C GLY A 189 23.77 29.24 -9.46
N GLU A 190 23.69 30.34 -10.18
CA GLU A 190 24.26 31.64 -9.78
C GLU A 190 23.25 32.77 -9.98
N THR A 191 23.42 33.83 -9.20
CA THR A 191 22.60 35.03 -9.33
C THR A 191 22.89 35.76 -10.63
N ARG A 192 21.82 36.27 -11.28
CA ARG A 192 21.89 37.03 -12.55
C ARG A 192 21.24 38.39 -12.39
N ALA A 193 21.79 39.39 -13.08
CA ALA A 193 21.22 40.73 -13.15
C ALA A 193 20.00 40.71 -14.10
N LEU A 194 18.79 40.57 -13.56
CA LEU A 194 17.55 40.43 -14.31
C LEU A 194 16.51 41.49 -13.90
N GLY A 195 15.67 41.89 -14.84
CA GLY A 195 14.52 42.78 -14.62
C GLY A 195 14.86 44.06 -13.85
N GLU A 196 14.15 44.34 -12.77
CA GLU A 196 14.41 45.52 -11.91
C GLU A 196 15.76 45.46 -11.17
N PHE A 197 16.40 44.28 -11.12
CA PHE A 197 17.71 44.06 -10.49
C PHE A 197 18.86 44.02 -11.50
N ALA A 198 18.66 44.53 -12.72
CA ALA A 198 19.67 44.61 -13.79
C ALA A 198 20.92 45.42 -13.39
N SER A 199 20.87 46.26 -12.36
CA SER A 199 21.98 47.06 -11.83
C SER A 199 22.89 46.30 -10.85
N ALA A 200 22.59 45.03 -10.52
CA ALA A 200 23.39 44.20 -9.65
C ALA A 200 24.80 44.01 -10.24
N ARG A 201 25.84 44.23 -9.44
CA ARG A 201 27.24 44.26 -9.93
C ARG A 201 28.05 43.04 -9.55
N ARG A 202 27.50 42.13 -8.72
CA ARG A 202 28.24 40.99 -8.17
C ARG A 202 27.33 39.74 -8.24
N SER A 203 27.79 38.71 -8.89
CA SER A 203 27.16 37.38 -8.85
C SER A 203 27.69 36.57 -7.68
N ILE A 204 26.83 35.73 -7.11
CA ILE A 204 27.14 34.72 -6.09
C ILE A 204 26.34 33.44 -6.38
N THR A 205 26.76 32.31 -5.81
CA THR A 205 26.03 31.06 -5.98
C THR A 205 24.65 31.12 -5.32
N ASN A 206 23.69 30.32 -5.81
CA ASN A 206 22.37 30.17 -5.21
C ASN A 206 22.48 29.77 -3.73
N HIS A 207 23.40 28.89 -3.41
CA HIS A 207 23.63 28.48 -2.02
C HIS A 207 24.03 29.65 -1.13
N GLU A 208 25.00 30.48 -1.58
CA GLU A 208 25.44 31.66 -0.82
C GLU A 208 24.32 32.71 -0.68
N PHE A 209 23.52 32.88 -1.73
CA PHE A 209 22.39 33.80 -1.71
C PHE A 209 21.33 33.35 -0.69
N PHE A 210 20.92 32.10 -0.75
CA PHE A 210 19.87 31.56 0.11
C PHE A 210 20.36 31.41 1.58
N ASP A 211 21.63 31.12 1.85
CA ASP A 211 22.17 31.12 3.22
C ASP A 211 22.09 32.52 3.82
N LYS A 212 22.48 33.57 3.05
CA LYS A 212 22.35 34.95 3.49
C LYS A 212 20.89 35.34 3.72
N LEU A 213 19.98 34.91 2.83
CA LEU A 213 18.54 35.16 2.97
C LEU A 213 17.99 34.50 4.22
N ALA A 214 18.29 33.25 4.43
CA ALA A 214 17.81 32.47 5.58
C ALA A 214 18.23 33.12 6.92
N ARG A 215 19.49 33.53 7.02
CA ARG A 215 19.99 34.24 8.24
C ARG A 215 19.22 35.52 8.53
N ARG A 216 18.89 36.30 7.48
CA ARG A 216 18.12 37.53 7.62
C ARG A 216 16.66 37.24 8.02
N VAL A 217 16.05 36.24 7.38
CA VAL A 217 14.67 35.81 7.72
C VAL A 217 14.59 35.35 9.17
N ILE A 218 15.55 34.53 9.62
CA ILE A 218 15.60 34.11 11.03
C ILE A 218 15.73 35.33 11.96
N ALA A 219 16.63 36.26 11.67
CA ALA A 219 16.80 37.47 12.49
C ALA A 219 15.50 38.27 12.54
N SER A 220 14.86 38.57 11.39
CA SER A 220 13.59 39.32 11.33
C SER A 220 12.46 38.69 12.17
N ILE A 221 12.42 37.34 12.25
CA ILE A 221 11.35 36.62 12.94
C ILE A 221 11.68 36.38 14.42
N ASN A 222 12.95 36.05 14.75
CA ASN A 222 13.35 35.55 16.07
C ASN A 222 13.96 36.60 16.99
N ASP A 223 14.56 37.65 16.43
CA ASP A 223 15.33 38.59 17.27
C ASP A 223 14.42 39.38 18.21
N LEU A 224 14.84 39.44 19.47
CA LEU A 224 14.15 40.14 20.55
C LEU A 224 14.67 41.57 20.65
N ASP A 225 13.80 42.54 20.58
CA ASP A 225 14.07 43.94 20.88
C ASP A 225 13.11 44.50 21.94
N GLY A 226 13.15 45.86 22.14
CA GLY A 226 12.28 46.56 23.10
C GLY A 226 10.78 46.39 22.79
N THR A 227 10.40 46.00 21.57
CA THR A 227 9.00 45.76 21.12
C THR A 227 8.58 44.27 21.16
N GLY A 228 9.51 43.33 21.37
CA GLY A 228 9.27 41.90 21.43
C GLY A 228 9.92 41.14 20.28
N PHE A 229 9.36 39.96 19.95
CA PHE A 229 9.78 39.08 18.84
C PHE A 229 8.53 38.70 18.04
N VAL A 230 8.69 38.10 16.84
CA VAL A 230 7.56 37.58 16.06
C VAL A 230 7.31 36.15 16.44
N PHE A 231 8.25 35.23 16.21
CA PHE A 231 8.23 33.85 16.67
C PHE A 231 9.63 33.38 17.07
N ARG A 232 9.71 32.46 18.02
CA ARG A 232 10.96 31.72 18.25
C ARG A 232 11.12 30.72 17.10
N VAL A 233 12.31 30.71 16.49
CA VAL A 233 12.63 29.83 15.35
C VAL A 233 13.47 28.65 15.80
N ASP A 234 13.05 27.41 15.44
CA ASP A 234 13.82 26.21 15.69
C ASP A 234 14.25 25.59 14.34
N MET A 235 15.56 25.45 14.14
CA MET A 235 16.16 24.91 12.91
C MET A 235 16.74 23.51 13.09
N ARG A 236 16.50 22.85 14.22
CA ARG A 236 17.12 21.54 14.54
C ARG A 236 16.59 20.38 13.68
N LEU A 237 15.46 20.55 13.01
CA LEU A 237 14.89 19.55 12.10
C LEU A 237 15.49 19.57 10.69
N ARG A 238 16.45 20.48 10.42
CA ARG A 238 17.15 20.51 9.12
C ARG A 238 18.10 19.31 8.96
N PRO A 239 18.46 18.91 7.74
CA PRO A 239 19.42 17.84 7.48
C PRO A 239 20.71 18.04 8.30
N PHE A 240 21.17 16.96 8.94
CA PHE A 240 22.31 16.93 9.88
C PHE A 240 22.14 17.80 11.15
N GLY A 241 20.95 18.32 11.44
CA GLY A 241 20.66 19.12 12.63
C GLY A 241 21.58 20.35 12.76
N ASP A 242 22.11 20.61 13.96
CA ASP A 242 22.96 21.78 14.20
C ASP A 242 24.31 21.75 13.51
N SER A 243 24.76 20.56 13.05
CA SER A 243 26.02 20.40 12.31
C SER A 243 25.87 20.62 10.80
N GLY A 244 24.64 20.65 10.28
CA GLY A 244 24.36 20.77 8.87
C GLY A 244 24.25 22.22 8.38
N PRO A 245 24.26 22.43 7.05
CA PRO A 245 24.06 23.73 6.45
C PRO A 245 22.66 24.27 6.80
N LEU A 246 22.54 25.59 6.81
CA LEU A 246 21.27 26.25 7.12
C LEU A 246 20.25 26.09 6.02
N VAL A 247 20.72 26.01 4.77
CA VAL A 247 19.90 25.86 3.57
C VAL A 247 20.44 24.70 2.74
N VAL A 248 19.56 23.90 2.17
CA VAL A 248 19.92 22.75 1.31
C VAL A 248 19.24 22.85 -0.06
N SER A 249 19.89 22.31 -1.10
CA SER A 249 19.21 22.10 -2.39
C SER A 249 18.27 20.89 -2.33
N SER A 250 17.31 20.82 -3.25
CA SER A 250 16.44 19.65 -3.40
C SER A 250 17.25 18.37 -3.58
N ALA A 251 18.31 18.38 -4.39
CA ALA A 251 19.19 17.24 -4.60
C ALA A 251 19.92 16.80 -3.31
N MET A 252 20.45 17.77 -2.54
CA MET A 252 21.11 17.47 -1.26
C MET A 252 20.13 16.92 -0.23
N LEU A 253 18.89 17.44 -0.20
CA LEU A 253 17.85 16.93 0.68
C LEU A 253 17.46 15.48 0.30
N GLU A 254 17.35 15.19 -1.00
CA GLU A 254 17.05 13.84 -1.48
C GLU A 254 18.13 12.85 -1.06
N GLU A 255 19.40 13.17 -1.32
CA GLU A 255 20.52 12.35 -0.92
C GLU A 255 20.53 12.10 0.59
N TYR A 256 20.31 13.14 1.39
CA TYR A 256 20.24 13.03 2.84
C TYR A 256 19.10 12.11 3.30
N LEU A 257 17.88 12.33 2.80
CA LEU A 257 16.72 11.53 3.21
C LEU A 257 16.87 10.05 2.80
N TYR A 258 17.56 9.78 1.68
CA TYR A 258 17.79 8.43 1.19
C TYR A 258 18.89 7.69 1.95
N SER A 259 20.03 8.36 2.24
CA SER A 259 21.23 7.73 2.83
C SER A 259 21.28 7.81 4.36
N GLU A 260 20.87 8.95 4.93
CA GLU A 260 21.07 9.26 6.36
C GLU A 260 19.75 9.45 7.12
N GLY A 261 18.63 9.62 6.41
CA GLY A 261 17.32 9.92 6.99
C GLY A 261 16.87 8.89 8.02
N ARG A 262 16.62 9.34 9.26
CA ARG A 262 16.25 8.51 10.41
C ARG A 262 14.74 8.33 10.51
N ASP A 263 14.32 7.28 11.19
CA ASP A 263 12.89 6.97 11.36
C ASP A 263 12.09 8.07 12.05
N TRP A 264 12.67 8.77 13.05
CA TRP A 264 11.98 9.88 13.70
C TRP A 264 11.78 11.09 12.78
N GLU A 265 12.61 11.28 11.75
CA GLU A 265 12.48 12.36 10.79
C GLU A 265 11.27 12.13 9.86
N ARG A 266 10.86 10.89 9.63
CA ARG A 266 9.59 10.59 8.92
C ARG A 266 8.39 11.19 9.64
N PHE A 267 8.35 11.09 10.98
CA PHE A 267 7.31 11.72 11.79
C PHE A 267 7.34 13.24 11.71
N ALA A 268 8.54 13.83 11.66
CA ALA A 268 8.69 15.27 11.47
C ALA A 268 8.22 15.71 10.07
N TRP A 269 8.69 15.05 9.01
CA TRP A 269 8.37 15.35 7.62
C TRP A 269 6.91 15.02 7.22
N LEU A 270 6.21 14.15 7.99
CA LEU A 270 4.79 13.88 7.79
C LEU A 270 3.96 15.17 7.82
N LYS A 271 4.32 16.13 8.67
CA LYS A 271 3.67 17.45 8.77
C LYS A 271 4.35 18.52 7.91
N GLY A 272 5.46 18.24 7.24
CA GLY A 272 6.21 19.21 6.44
C GLY A 272 5.37 19.84 5.33
N ARG A 273 5.36 21.19 5.23
CA ARG A 273 4.61 21.97 4.25
C ARG A 273 5.31 23.29 3.94
N VAL A 274 5.40 23.68 2.67
CA VAL A 274 5.90 24.99 2.28
C VAL A 274 4.91 26.07 2.75
N VAL A 275 5.42 27.08 3.44
CA VAL A 275 4.62 28.10 4.15
C VAL A 275 4.81 29.52 3.65
N ASN A 276 5.66 29.74 2.63
CA ASN A 276 5.86 31.03 1.98
C ASN A 276 5.33 31.06 0.56
N ARG A 277 5.36 32.23 -0.07
CA ARG A 277 4.96 32.45 -1.45
C ARG A 277 6.17 32.83 -2.31
N ALA A 278 5.98 32.77 -3.64
CA ALA A 278 6.98 33.19 -4.65
C ALA A 278 7.37 34.66 -4.47
N VAL A 279 8.63 34.96 -4.80
CA VAL A 279 9.21 36.31 -4.83
C VAL A 279 9.71 36.67 -6.22
N PHE A 280 10.48 35.77 -6.85
CA PHE A 280 11.10 35.93 -8.17
C PHE A 280 10.51 35.00 -9.23
N MET A 281 10.05 33.82 -8.83
CA MET A 281 9.42 32.87 -9.72
C MET A 281 7.99 33.27 -10.07
N GLU A 282 7.53 32.87 -11.24
CA GLU A 282 6.10 32.89 -11.54
C GLU A 282 5.33 31.92 -10.63
N ALA A 283 4.09 32.25 -10.30
CA ALA A 283 3.30 31.45 -9.35
C ALA A 283 3.14 29.98 -9.78
N ALA A 284 3.09 29.71 -11.09
CA ALA A 284 2.99 28.36 -11.63
C ALA A 284 4.29 27.57 -11.40
N ASP A 285 5.46 28.19 -11.63
CA ASP A 285 6.78 27.57 -11.46
C ASP A 285 7.05 27.31 -9.98
N PHE A 286 6.72 28.27 -9.11
CA PHE A 286 6.80 28.07 -7.66
C PHE A 286 5.92 26.91 -7.19
N SER A 287 4.69 26.84 -7.69
CA SER A 287 3.79 25.72 -7.38
C SER A 287 4.36 24.38 -7.86
N GLN A 288 5.07 24.36 -8.99
CA GLN A 288 5.73 23.14 -9.48
C GLN A 288 6.92 22.75 -8.58
N ALA A 289 7.74 23.72 -8.15
CA ALA A 289 8.85 23.47 -7.22
C ALA A 289 8.34 22.91 -5.88
N VAL A 290 7.21 23.41 -5.37
CA VAL A 290 6.54 22.84 -4.18
C VAL A 290 6.12 21.38 -4.42
N LYS A 291 5.53 21.07 -5.58
CA LYS A 291 5.14 19.67 -5.91
C LYS A 291 6.35 18.76 -6.07
N ASN A 292 7.45 19.26 -6.64
CA ASN A 292 8.70 18.53 -6.77
C ASN A 292 9.23 18.14 -5.38
N LEU A 293 9.31 19.11 -4.45
CA LEU A 293 9.70 18.86 -3.07
C LEU A 293 8.78 17.84 -2.36
N GLU A 294 7.45 17.96 -2.52
CA GLU A 294 6.51 17.00 -1.95
C GLU A 294 6.69 15.59 -2.54
N SER A 295 7.00 15.50 -3.83
CA SER A 295 7.24 14.22 -4.53
C SER A 295 8.54 13.56 -4.08
N LEU A 296 9.58 14.35 -3.80
CA LEU A 296 10.85 13.93 -3.24
C LEU A 296 10.69 13.38 -1.82
N VAL A 297 9.96 14.10 -0.94
CA VAL A 297 9.80 13.74 0.47
C VAL A 297 8.84 12.54 0.66
N ARG A 298 7.85 12.38 -0.20
CA ARG A 298 6.79 11.38 -0.08
C ARG A 298 7.29 9.94 0.06
N PRO A 299 8.24 9.43 -0.76
CA PRO A 299 8.75 8.05 -0.62
C PRO A 299 9.52 7.83 0.69
N PHE A 300 10.13 8.86 1.24
CA PHE A 300 10.80 8.79 2.53
C PHE A 300 9.79 8.63 3.67
N VAL A 301 8.72 9.45 3.69
CA VAL A 301 7.70 9.42 4.76
C VAL A 301 6.80 8.20 4.63
N PHE A 302 6.26 7.94 3.45
CA PHE A 302 5.25 6.92 3.18
C PHE A 302 5.84 5.80 2.34
N ARG A 303 6.55 4.87 2.98
CA ARG A 303 7.06 3.67 2.31
C ARG A 303 5.91 2.73 1.95
N LYS A 304 6.03 2.07 0.80
CA LYS A 304 5.08 1.05 0.36
C LYS A 304 5.08 -0.17 1.30
N TYR A 305 6.25 -0.50 1.84
CA TYR A 305 6.45 -1.62 2.77
C TYR A 305 6.59 -1.09 4.19
N VAL A 306 5.84 -1.70 5.10
CA VAL A 306 5.77 -1.26 6.49
C VAL A 306 7.10 -1.54 7.20
N ASP A 307 7.71 -0.50 7.75
CA ASP A 307 8.90 -0.64 8.58
C ASP A 307 8.51 -0.69 10.07
N PHE A 308 8.12 -1.88 10.52
CA PHE A 308 7.72 -2.11 11.92
C PHE A 308 8.87 -1.93 12.92
N SER A 309 10.13 -2.06 12.47
CA SER A 309 11.28 -1.81 13.33
C SER A 309 11.38 -0.32 13.72
N ALA A 310 11.04 0.57 12.79
CA ALA A 310 10.96 2.01 13.03
C ALA A 310 9.87 2.34 14.05
N ILE A 311 8.69 1.73 13.94
CA ILE A 311 7.59 1.94 14.87
C ILE A 311 7.97 1.48 16.28
N SER A 312 8.58 0.29 16.39
CA SER A 312 9.06 -0.22 17.67
C SER A 312 10.17 0.63 18.28
N ALA A 313 11.07 1.19 17.44
CA ALA A 313 12.12 2.10 17.90
C ALA A 313 11.54 3.42 18.44
N LEU A 314 10.52 3.94 17.77
CA LEU A 314 9.83 5.17 18.16
C LEU A 314 8.95 4.99 19.40
N ALA A 315 8.24 3.87 19.50
CA ALA A 315 7.49 3.52 20.73
C ALA A 315 8.43 3.49 21.95
N ARG A 316 9.65 2.99 21.80
CA ARG A 316 10.67 3.02 22.87
C ARG A 316 11.18 4.43 23.21
N ILE A 317 11.43 5.27 22.20
CA ILE A 317 11.80 6.67 22.45
C ILE A 317 10.68 7.37 23.22
N HIS A 318 9.43 7.09 22.82
CA HIS A 318 8.27 7.62 23.53
C HIS A 318 8.19 7.09 24.97
N GLU A 319 8.43 5.81 25.20
CA GLU A 319 8.45 5.20 26.55
C GLU A 319 9.56 5.82 27.44
N MET A 320 10.75 6.06 26.88
CA MET A 320 11.83 6.77 27.59
C MET A 320 11.43 8.21 27.97
N ILE A 321 10.80 8.95 27.05
CA ILE A 321 10.31 10.30 27.31
C ILE A 321 9.23 10.27 28.38
N ARG A 322 8.29 9.32 28.30
CA ARG A 322 7.22 9.12 29.28
C ARG A 322 7.78 8.79 30.68
N ALA A 323 8.73 7.87 30.77
CA ALA A 323 9.39 7.51 32.01
C ALA A 323 10.14 8.70 32.65
N GLU A 324 10.86 9.48 31.85
CA GLU A 324 11.55 10.67 32.35
C GLU A 324 10.57 11.77 32.80
N THR A 325 9.48 11.96 32.05
CA THR A 325 8.43 12.94 32.44
C THR A 325 7.73 12.51 33.72
N THR A 326 7.40 11.20 33.87
CA THR A 326 6.81 10.67 35.08
C THR A 326 7.74 10.82 36.29
N ARG A 327 9.06 10.61 36.11
CA ARG A 327 10.05 10.86 37.17
C ARG A 327 10.06 12.33 37.57
N ARG A 328 9.95 13.26 36.63
CA ARG A 328 9.89 14.71 36.89
C ARG A 328 8.59 15.11 37.57
N GLU A 329 7.47 14.52 37.19
CA GLU A 329 6.15 14.74 37.81
C GLU A 329 6.06 14.18 39.26
N ALA A 330 6.82 13.14 39.58
CA ALA A 330 6.85 12.55 40.93
C ALA A 330 7.50 13.42 42.03
N GLY A 331 8.14 14.55 41.67
CA GLY A 331 8.63 15.53 42.60
C GLY A 331 7.50 16.34 43.27
N ARG A 332 7.54 16.54 44.58
CA ARG A 332 6.45 17.18 45.37
C ARG A 332 6.02 18.58 44.93
N ASP A 333 6.86 19.28 44.13
CA ASP A 333 6.67 20.67 43.69
C ASP A 333 6.55 20.83 42.16
N LYS A 334 6.21 19.74 41.42
CA LYS A 334 6.13 19.82 39.96
C LYS A 334 4.75 19.41 39.47
N GLY A 335 4.10 20.31 38.71
CA GLY A 335 2.79 20.09 38.14
C GLY A 335 2.78 19.03 37.01
N VAL A 336 1.58 18.60 36.62
CA VAL A 336 1.30 17.62 35.59
C VAL A 336 1.63 18.20 34.21
N ASN A 337 2.42 17.50 33.40
CA ASN A 337 2.68 17.89 32.01
C ASN A 337 1.60 17.30 31.06
N ILE A 338 0.78 18.15 30.48
CA ILE A 338 -0.36 17.76 29.65
C ILE A 338 0.03 17.33 28.22
N LYS A 339 1.26 17.60 27.80
CA LYS A 339 1.76 17.24 26.47
C LYS A 339 2.60 15.97 26.47
N LEU A 340 3.62 15.93 27.34
CA LEU A 340 4.62 14.86 27.37
C LEU A 340 4.31 13.77 28.39
N GLY A 341 3.43 14.04 29.36
CA GLY A 341 3.01 13.09 30.38
C GLY A 341 2.15 11.98 29.80
N SER A 342 2.00 10.88 30.57
CA SER A 342 1.13 9.77 30.18
C SER A 342 -0.31 10.25 29.96
N GLY A 343 -0.92 9.85 28.84
CA GLY A 343 -2.24 10.31 28.43
C GLY A 343 -2.30 11.75 27.93
N GLY A 344 -1.15 12.31 27.49
CA GLY A 344 -1.04 13.68 26.98
C GLY A 344 -1.25 13.80 25.47
N ILE A 345 -1.17 15.06 25.00
CA ILE A 345 -1.36 15.43 23.58
C ILE A 345 -0.48 14.58 22.65
N ARG A 346 0.79 14.37 23.03
CA ARG A 346 1.77 13.66 22.21
C ARG A 346 1.39 12.19 21.96
N GLU A 347 0.71 11.53 22.90
CA GLU A 347 0.25 10.15 22.71
C GLU A 347 -0.87 10.07 21.67
N ILE A 348 -1.79 11.03 21.65
CA ILE A 348 -2.85 11.10 20.62
C ILE A 348 -2.23 11.37 19.25
N GLU A 349 -1.32 12.35 19.15
CA GLU A 349 -0.61 12.63 17.89
C GLU A 349 0.19 11.42 17.41
N PHE A 350 0.84 10.70 18.33
CA PHE A 350 1.66 9.54 18.01
C PHE A 350 0.82 8.36 17.50
N ILE A 351 -0.34 8.10 18.12
CA ILE A 351 -1.31 7.11 17.63
C ILE A 351 -1.65 7.43 16.17
N CYS A 352 -2.07 8.66 15.90
CA CYS A 352 -2.47 9.09 14.57
C CYS A 352 -1.32 8.94 13.55
N GLN A 353 -0.15 9.52 13.84
CA GLN A 353 1.00 9.55 12.95
C GLN A 353 1.56 8.16 12.67
N THR A 354 1.54 7.26 13.64
CA THR A 354 1.98 5.88 13.46
C THR A 354 1.14 5.18 12.39
N PHE A 355 -0.17 5.26 12.48
CA PHE A 355 -1.04 4.68 11.46
C PHE A 355 -0.89 5.37 10.09
N GLN A 356 -0.63 6.68 10.07
CA GLN A 356 -0.34 7.39 8.83
C GLN A 356 0.93 6.86 8.14
N ILE A 357 2.01 6.65 8.89
CA ILE A 357 3.27 6.09 8.36
C ILE A 357 3.09 4.65 7.91
N ILE A 358 2.36 3.83 8.68
CA ILE A 358 2.10 2.42 8.35
C ILE A 358 1.29 2.28 7.06
N ARG A 359 0.25 3.10 6.88
CA ARG A 359 -0.75 2.92 5.82
C ARG A 359 -0.71 3.98 4.72
N GLY A 360 -0.15 5.16 4.97
CA GLY A 360 -0.16 6.28 4.02
C GLY A 360 0.57 6.00 2.70
N GLY A 361 1.44 4.97 2.65
CA GLY A 361 2.02 4.49 1.41
C GLY A 361 0.98 3.88 0.45
N ARG A 362 0.00 3.17 1.00
CA ARG A 362 -1.08 2.48 0.27
C ARG A 362 -2.38 3.30 0.25
N GLU A 363 -2.63 4.11 1.29
CA GLU A 363 -3.85 4.91 1.49
C GLU A 363 -3.56 6.41 1.37
N PRO A 364 -3.71 7.00 0.18
CA PRO A 364 -3.44 8.43 -0.03
C PRO A 364 -4.24 9.36 0.87
N THR A 365 -5.44 8.95 1.30
CA THR A 365 -6.33 9.72 2.18
C THR A 365 -5.74 9.92 3.58
N LEU A 366 -4.78 9.07 4.01
CA LEU A 366 -4.07 9.20 5.28
C LEU A 366 -2.86 10.14 5.22
N ARG A 367 -2.58 10.78 4.09
CA ARG A 367 -1.44 11.72 3.94
C ARG A 367 -1.76 13.14 4.39
N GLY A 368 -2.90 13.35 5.04
CA GLY A 368 -3.25 14.63 5.66
C GLY A 368 -2.30 15.00 6.79
N ARG A 369 -2.16 16.31 7.06
CA ARG A 369 -1.20 16.84 8.07
C ARG A 369 -1.85 17.17 9.41
N THR A 370 -3.17 17.31 9.45
CA THR A 370 -3.98 17.71 10.62
C THR A 370 -4.43 16.50 11.41
N THR A 371 -4.33 16.54 12.75
CA THR A 371 -4.53 15.35 13.60
C THR A 371 -5.99 14.86 13.64
N ALA A 372 -6.94 15.72 13.91
CA ALA A 372 -8.34 15.31 14.12
C ALA A 372 -9.02 14.73 12.85
N PRO A 373 -8.88 15.32 11.64
CA PRO A 373 -9.39 14.71 10.41
C PRO A 373 -8.78 13.33 10.13
N MET A 374 -7.51 13.12 10.49
CA MET A 374 -6.85 11.83 10.29
C MET A 374 -7.34 10.77 11.27
N LEU A 375 -7.70 11.12 12.51
CA LEU A 375 -8.37 10.19 13.43
C LEU A 375 -9.72 9.74 12.89
N ALA A 376 -10.50 10.64 12.30
CA ALA A 376 -11.77 10.32 11.64
C ALA A 376 -11.56 9.40 10.43
N GLU A 377 -10.53 9.67 9.62
CA GLU A 377 -10.17 8.82 8.48
C GLU A 377 -9.72 7.43 8.91
N LEU A 378 -8.95 7.31 10.00
CA LEU A 378 -8.57 6.04 10.58
C LEU A 378 -9.78 5.20 11.05
N ALA A 379 -10.84 5.85 11.52
CA ALA A 379 -12.08 5.16 11.85
C ALA A 379 -12.82 4.69 10.60
N ARG A 380 -12.90 5.54 9.56
CA ARG A 380 -13.48 5.17 8.27
C ARG A 380 -12.77 3.95 7.66
N LEU A 381 -11.47 3.88 7.87
CA LEU A 381 -10.59 2.81 7.40
C LEU A 381 -10.55 1.58 8.33
N GLY A 382 -11.33 1.58 9.42
CA GLY A 382 -11.39 0.46 10.38
C GLY A 382 -10.11 0.24 11.19
N SER A 383 -9.18 1.23 11.22
CA SER A 383 -7.95 1.16 12.02
C SER A 383 -8.18 1.53 13.49
N LEU A 384 -9.19 2.35 13.72
CA LEU A 384 -9.73 2.68 15.04
C LEU A 384 -11.23 2.43 15.05
N THR A 385 -11.80 2.14 16.21
CA THR A 385 -13.27 2.14 16.32
C THR A 385 -13.79 3.57 16.20
N PRO A 386 -14.99 3.80 15.62
CA PRO A 386 -15.59 5.14 15.53
C PRO A 386 -15.67 5.84 16.90
N GLU A 387 -15.93 5.09 17.96
CA GLU A 387 -16.01 5.61 19.34
C GLU A 387 -14.65 6.10 19.83
N ASN A 388 -13.58 5.28 19.64
CA ASN A 388 -12.21 5.67 20.03
C ASN A 388 -11.75 6.92 19.26
N ALA A 389 -12.00 6.98 17.95
CA ALA A 389 -11.61 8.12 17.13
C ALA A 389 -12.32 9.42 17.57
N ARG A 390 -13.65 9.35 17.81
CA ARG A 390 -14.45 10.48 18.31
C ARG A 390 -13.90 10.97 19.66
N ARG A 391 -13.73 10.05 20.62
CA ARG A 391 -13.27 10.39 21.97
C ARG A 391 -11.84 10.93 21.98
N LEU A 392 -10.91 10.33 21.22
CA LEU A 392 -9.55 10.87 21.08
C LEU A 392 -9.54 12.27 20.47
N THR A 393 -10.44 12.57 19.53
CA THR A 393 -10.60 13.90 18.94
C THR A 393 -11.10 14.92 19.96
N GLU A 394 -12.11 14.59 20.76
CA GLU A 394 -12.65 15.43 21.84
C GLU A 394 -11.59 15.69 22.91
N ASP A 395 -10.87 14.64 23.33
CA ASP A 395 -9.79 14.71 24.31
C ASP A 395 -8.59 15.53 23.78
N TYR A 396 -8.27 15.42 22.48
CA TYR A 396 -7.26 16.22 21.80
C TYR A 396 -7.59 17.71 21.84
N TYR A 397 -8.81 18.10 21.45
CA TYR A 397 -9.22 19.50 21.48
C TYR A 397 -9.23 20.06 22.90
N PHE A 398 -9.69 19.30 23.87
CA PHE A 398 -9.68 19.72 25.26
C PHE A 398 -8.25 19.98 25.78
N LEU A 399 -7.32 19.05 25.55
CA LEU A 399 -5.94 19.20 25.97
C LEU A 399 -5.23 20.34 25.27
N ARG A 400 -5.56 20.59 23.98
CA ARG A 400 -5.00 21.70 23.20
C ARG A 400 -5.54 23.05 23.69
N ASN A 401 -6.82 23.16 23.99
CA ASN A 401 -7.40 24.37 24.59
C ASN A 401 -6.79 24.66 25.97
N LEU A 402 -6.52 23.62 26.75
CA LEU A 402 -5.82 23.77 28.02
C LEU A 402 -4.34 24.21 27.84
N GLU A 403 -3.67 23.70 26.78
CA GLU A 403 -2.32 24.15 26.40
C GLU A 403 -2.33 25.63 26.00
N HIS A 404 -3.34 26.11 25.26
CA HIS A 404 -3.51 27.53 24.91
C HIS A 404 -3.68 28.39 26.17
N ALA A 405 -4.57 28.01 27.08
CA ALA A 405 -4.80 28.75 28.32
C ALA A 405 -3.53 28.88 29.16
N LEU A 406 -2.72 27.82 29.27
CA LEU A 406 -1.42 27.88 29.93
C LEU A 406 -0.45 28.88 29.27
N GLN A 407 -0.46 28.96 27.93
CA GLN A 407 0.42 29.86 27.18
C GLN A 407 -0.02 31.33 27.25
N TYR A 408 -1.31 31.59 27.34
CA TYR A 408 -1.83 32.98 27.47
C TYR A 408 -1.43 33.68 28.74
N VAL A 409 -1.12 32.94 29.80
CA VAL A 409 -0.75 33.56 31.11
C VAL A 409 0.39 34.54 30.95
N ASP A 410 1.47 34.17 30.25
CA ASP A 410 2.68 34.99 30.17
C ASP A 410 3.40 34.97 28.81
N ASP A 411 2.72 34.52 27.74
CA ASP A 411 3.29 34.28 26.40
C ASP A 411 4.54 33.37 26.45
N LYS A 412 4.44 32.29 27.21
CA LYS A 412 5.50 31.30 27.37
C LYS A 412 5.09 29.95 26.82
N GLN A 413 6.03 29.25 26.21
CA GLN A 413 5.85 27.86 25.79
C GLN A 413 5.86 26.93 27.02
N THR A 414 4.74 26.86 27.74
CA THR A 414 4.57 25.99 28.88
C THR A 414 3.44 24.97 28.66
N GLN A 415 3.61 23.77 29.21
CA GLN A 415 2.67 22.63 29.09
C GLN A 415 2.45 21.96 30.44
N THR A 416 2.92 22.58 31.53
CA THR A 416 2.85 22.04 32.89
C THR A 416 1.80 22.79 33.67
N MET A 417 0.86 22.07 34.27
CA MET A 417 -0.17 22.62 35.14
C MET A 417 0.45 23.34 36.31
N PRO A 418 -0.04 24.54 36.70
CA PRO A 418 0.44 25.23 37.89
C PRO A 418 0.14 24.41 39.17
N VAL A 419 1.06 24.48 40.12
CA VAL A 419 0.89 23.88 41.46
C VAL A 419 0.27 24.87 42.44
N ASP A 420 0.49 26.17 42.18
CA ASP A 420 -0.12 27.23 42.98
C ASP A 420 -1.65 27.18 42.88
N PRO A 421 -2.36 27.12 44.04
CA PRO A 421 -3.83 27.01 44.05
C PRO A 421 -4.52 28.18 43.34
N THR A 422 -3.99 29.39 43.45
CA THR A 422 -4.57 30.60 42.84
C THR A 422 -4.42 30.54 41.33
N ALA A 423 -3.26 30.21 40.84
CA ALA A 423 -3.00 30.04 39.40
C ALA A 423 -3.82 28.91 38.80
N LEU A 424 -4.07 27.84 39.57
CA LEU A 424 -4.91 26.72 39.13
C LEU A 424 -6.39 27.11 39.07
N VAL A 425 -6.89 27.95 39.99
CA VAL A 425 -8.26 28.50 39.94
C VAL A 425 -8.42 29.40 38.71
N ASP A 426 -7.44 30.28 38.46
CA ASP A 426 -7.45 31.17 37.30
C ASP A 426 -7.44 30.36 35.97
N LEU A 427 -6.56 29.36 35.88
CA LEU A 427 -6.50 28.48 34.71
C LEU A 427 -7.82 27.73 34.49
N ALA A 428 -8.42 27.17 35.54
CA ALA A 428 -9.69 26.50 35.45
C ALA A 428 -10.80 27.41 34.96
N ALA A 429 -10.85 28.64 35.45
CA ALA A 429 -11.79 29.67 35.01
C ALA A 429 -11.60 30.02 33.51
N MET A 430 -10.35 30.17 33.01
CA MET A 430 -10.04 30.43 31.61
C MET A 430 -10.60 29.38 30.65
N VAL A 431 -10.64 28.13 31.09
CA VAL A 431 -11.19 27.03 30.27
C VAL A 431 -12.65 26.68 30.60
N GLY A 432 -13.30 27.49 31.48
CA GLY A 432 -14.73 27.38 31.81
C GLY A 432 -15.07 26.22 32.75
N TYR A 433 -14.15 25.89 33.69
CA TYR A 433 -14.35 24.83 34.68
C TYR A 433 -14.07 25.31 36.09
N THR A 434 -14.63 24.65 37.07
CA THR A 434 -14.13 24.70 38.42
C THR A 434 -12.85 23.86 38.53
N THR A 435 -11.95 24.18 39.48
CA THR A 435 -10.69 23.43 39.67
C THR A 435 -10.92 21.93 39.84
N ASN A 436 -11.90 21.55 40.66
CA ASN A 436 -12.21 20.12 40.87
C ASN A 436 -12.75 19.43 39.61
N ALA A 437 -13.56 20.11 38.79
CA ALA A 437 -14.10 19.58 37.54
C ALA A 437 -12.97 19.44 36.50
N LEU A 438 -12.11 20.45 36.38
CA LEU A 438 -10.94 20.42 35.48
C LEU A 438 -10.03 19.22 35.82
N MET A 439 -9.66 19.06 37.11
CA MET A 439 -8.75 18.00 37.51
C MET A 439 -9.34 16.60 37.33
N ARG A 440 -10.65 16.42 37.61
CA ARG A 440 -11.33 15.14 37.33
C ARG A 440 -11.35 14.84 35.83
N LYS A 441 -11.70 15.83 34.99
CA LYS A 441 -11.75 15.65 33.53
C LYS A 441 -10.37 15.33 32.96
N LEU A 442 -9.34 16.08 33.37
CA LEU A 442 -7.96 15.84 32.97
C LEU A 442 -7.47 14.44 33.37
N SER A 443 -7.78 14.00 34.59
CA SER A 443 -7.44 12.65 35.06
C SER A 443 -8.13 11.55 34.24
N ALA A 444 -9.42 11.72 33.89
CA ALA A 444 -10.18 10.78 33.07
C ALA A 444 -9.63 10.71 31.65
N ILE A 445 -9.30 11.86 31.04
CA ILE A 445 -8.68 11.93 29.72
C ILE A 445 -7.33 11.21 29.70
N ARG A 446 -6.45 11.55 30.65
CA ARG A 446 -5.12 10.94 30.74
C ARG A 446 -5.19 9.43 30.91
N ALA A 447 -6.10 8.93 31.73
CA ALA A 447 -6.32 7.50 31.93
C ALA A 447 -6.77 6.83 30.62
N TYR A 448 -7.74 7.41 29.94
CA TYR A 448 -8.28 6.85 28.70
C TYR A 448 -7.26 6.86 27.54
N VAL A 449 -6.61 8.00 27.31
CA VAL A 449 -5.61 8.14 26.24
C VAL A 449 -4.43 7.20 26.50
N GLY A 450 -3.95 7.13 27.77
CA GLY A 450 -2.88 6.23 28.16
C GLY A 450 -3.25 4.75 27.97
N GLN A 451 -4.46 4.33 28.37
CA GLN A 451 -4.93 2.97 28.12
C GLN A 451 -5.07 2.65 26.63
N THR A 452 -5.60 3.58 25.85
CA THR A 452 -5.71 3.41 24.38
C THR A 452 -4.33 3.30 23.75
N PHE A 453 -3.39 4.15 24.14
CA PHE A 453 -2.01 4.10 23.70
C PHE A 453 -1.35 2.75 24.04
N ASP A 454 -1.49 2.33 25.30
CA ASP A 454 -0.93 1.07 25.80
C ASP A 454 -1.54 -0.14 25.06
N SER A 455 -2.84 -0.12 24.75
CA SER A 455 -3.49 -1.20 23.99
C SER A 455 -2.98 -1.32 22.54
N ILE A 456 -2.50 -0.21 21.96
CA ILE A 456 -1.97 -0.20 20.57
C ILE A 456 -0.48 -0.55 20.54
N PHE A 457 0.31 -0.08 21.53
CA PHE A 457 1.79 -0.14 21.48
C PHE A 457 2.42 -1.06 22.53
N HIS A 458 1.74 -1.38 23.63
CA HIS A 458 2.28 -2.27 24.65
C HIS A 458 1.83 -3.70 24.38
N THR A 459 2.76 -4.50 23.93
CA THR A 459 2.67 -5.96 24.07
C THR A 459 3.00 -6.29 25.51
N GLU A 460 2.20 -7.15 26.15
CA GLU A 460 2.44 -7.60 27.53
C GLU A 460 3.92 -7.95 27.74
N LYS A 461 4.52 -7.46 28.83
CA LYS A 461 5.86 -7.90 29.22
C LYS A 461 5.82 -9.41 29.45
N PRO A 462 6.70 -10.20 28.80
CA PRO A 462 6.77 -11.64 29.07
C PRO A 462 7.04 -11.83 30.56
N ARG A 463 6.28 -12.69 31.19
CA ARG A 463 6.65 -13.22 32.51
C ARG A 463 7.92 -14.01 32.32
N ASP A 464 8.93 -13.78 33.17
CA ASP A 464 10.22 -14.50 33.13
C ASP A 464 10.09 -16.03 33.31
N ASP A 465 8.93 -16.52 33.74
CA ASP A 465 8.58 -17.91 33.86
C ASP A 465 7.61 -18.32 32.76
N ASP A 466 8.13 -18.57 31.57
CA ASP A 466 7.34 -19.02 30.42
C ASP A 466 7.30 -20.56 30.25
N GLY A 467 7.79 -21.33 31.23
CA GLY A 467 7.80 -22.77 31.21
C GLY A 467 8.79 -23.42 30.26
N TRP A 468 9.69 -22.64 29.65
CA TRP A 468 10.80 -23.15 28.85
C TRP A 468 12.14 -22.92 29.57
N PRO A 469 13.19 -23.76 29.36
CA PRO A 469 14.41 -23.72 30.14
C PRO A 469 15.17 -22.38 29.95
N ALA A 470 15.73 -21.83 31.02
CA ALA A 470 16.59 -20.66 30.92
C ALA A 470 17.74 -20.93 29.92
N GLY A 471 18.07 -19.94 29.06
CA GLY A 471 19.13 -20.12 28.06
C GLY A 471 18.63 -20.45 26.63
N TRP A 472 17.40 -20.93 26.44
CA TRP A 472 16.89 -21.19 25.09
C TRP A 472 16.85 -19.93 24.18
N ARG A 473 16.58 -18.77 24.80
CA ARG A 473 16.57 -17.49 24.08
C ARG A 473 17.93 -17.03 23.60
N SER A 474 19.02 -17.49 24.23
CA SER A 474 20.38 -17.25 23.77
C SER A 474 20.86 -18.30 22.74
N GLY A 475 20.08 -19.35 22.55
CA GLY A 475 20.43 -20.48 21.70
C GLY A 475 21.47 -21.41 22.34
N ASP A 476 21.55 -21.50 23.67
CA ASP A 476 22.46 -22.36 24.39
C ASP A 476 22.12 -23.84 24.12
N GLU A 477 23.05 -24.57 23.54
CA GLU A 477 22.89 -26.01 23.22
C GLU A 477 22.77 -26.88 24.46
N SER A 478 23.32 -26.44 25.61
CA SER A 478 23.22 -27.18 26.85
C SER A 478 21.79 -27.42 27.34
N VAL A 479 20.85 -26.61 26.88
CA VAL A 479 19.42 -26.74 27.26
C VAL A 479 18.60 -27.58 26.25
N THR A 480 19.21 -28.23 25.25
CA THR A 480 18.49 -29.01 24.24
C THR A 480 17.57 -30.05 24.86
N ALA A 481 18.07 -30.85 25.79
CA ALA A 481 17.28 -31.90 26.43
C ALA A 481 16.07 -31.32 27.22
N ALA A 482 16.27 -30.24 27.98
CA ALA A 482 15.22 -29.59 28.72
C ALA A 482 14.18 -28.89 27.81
N LEU A 483 14.63 -28.33 26.68
CA LEU A 483 13.71 -27.77 25.69
C LEU A 483 12.91 -28.85 24.97
N THR A 484 13.54 -30.00 24.67
CA THR A 484 12.87 -31.19 24.13
C THR A 484 11.77 -31.68 25.06
N GLU A 485 12.06 -31.80 26.38
CA GLU A 485 11.07 -32.18 27.38
C GLU A 485 9.90 -31.17 27.42
N SER A 486 10.22 -29.87 27.39
CA SER A 486 9.19 -28.82 27.37
C SER A 486 8.28 -28.89 26.14
N LEU A 487 8.84 -29.15 24.96
CA LEU A 487 8.08 -29.35 23.73
C LEU A 487 7.27 -30.64 23.75
N GLY A 488 7.82 -31.75 24.30
CA GLY A 488 7.10 -33.00 24.51
C GLY A 488 5.90 -32.82 25.42
N THR A 489 6.05 -32.07 26.52
CA THR A 489 4.95 -31.70 27.39
C THR A 489 3.88 -30.85 26.71
N ALA A 490 4.29 -30.03 25.75
CA ALA A 490 3.38 -29.23 24.92
C ALA A 490 2.67 -30.04 23.81
N GLY A 491 2.97 -31.36 23.69
CA GLY A 491 2.31 -32.26 22.75
C GLY A 491 3.02 -32.51 21.42
N PHE A 492 4.27 -32.09 21.28
CA PHE A 492 5.05 -32.37 20.08
C PHE A 492 5.71 -33.76 20.16
N THR A 493 5.55 -34.56 19.10
CA THR A 493 6.10 -35.92 19.03
C THR A 493 7.53 -35.93 18.47
N GLN A 494 7.87 -34.95 17.61
CA GLN A 494 9.20 -34.73 17.05
C GLN A 494 9.94 -33.59 17.81
N ALA A 495 9.89 -33.64 19.15
CA ALA A 495 10.33 -32.52 19.99
C ALA A 495 11.84 -32.23 19.87
N GLU A 496 12.71 -33.27 19.70
CA GLU A 496 14.15 -33.07 19.63
C GLU A 496 14.62 -32.33 18.37
N PRO A 497 14.22 -32.71 17.13
CA PRO A 497 14.53 -31.95 15.93
C PRO A 497 14.03 -30.50 16.00
N LEU A 498 12.84 -30.28 16.56
CA LEU A 498 12.29 -28.92 16.73
C LEU A 498 13.12 -28.10 17.72
N ALA A 499 13.54 -28.69 18.85
CA ALA A 499 14.37 -28.02 19.84
C ALA A 499 15.73 -27.60 19.23
N GLN A 500 16.40 -28.52 18.51
CA GLN A 500 17.65 -28.24 17.82
C GLN A 500 17.49 -27.10 16.80
N ARG A 501 16.40 -27.10 16.02
CA ARG A 501 16.10 -26.08 15.04
C ARG A 501 15.89 -24.72 15.70
N ILE A 502 15.10 -24.65 16.76
CA ILE A 502 14.88 -23.41 17.53
C ILE A 502 16.19 -22.84 18.03
N LEU A 503 17.03 -23.66 18.69
CA LEU A 503 18.31 -23.19 19.24
C LEU A 503 19.28 -22.74 18.13
N LYS A 504 19.33 -23.44 17.00
CA LYS A 504 20.10 -23.02 15.81
C LYS A 504 19.61 -21.64 15.28
N MET A 505 18.31 -21.45 15.18
CA MET A 505 17.70 -20.20 14.73
C MET A 505 18.01 -19.04 15.68
N MET A 506 17.94 -19.26 16.99
CA MET A 506 18.26 -18.25 18.02
C MET A 506 19.73 -17.82 17.99
N ARG A 507 20.66 -18.64 17.41
CA ARG A 507 22.07 -18.33 17.21
C ARG A 507 22.39 -17.77 15.83
N SER A 508 21.40 -17.62 14.96
CA SER A 508 21.62 -17.17 13.59
C SER A 508 22.36 -15.84 13.54
N ARG A 509 23.39 -15.77 12.66
CA ARG A 509 24.15 -14.54 12.40
C ARG A 509 23.32 -13.51 11.64
N LEU A 510 22.20 -13.92 11.05
CA LEU A 510 21.25 -13.03 10.37
C LEU A 510 20.39 -12.22 11.35
N LEU A 511 20.30 -12.66 12.62
CA LEU A 511 19.71 -11.80 13.67
C LEU A 511 20.62 -10.58 13.84
N PRO A 512 20.06 -9.35 13.77
CA PRO A 512 20.85 -8.14 13.95
C PRO A 512 21.64 -8.21 15.23
N ALA A 513 22.96 -8.31 15.13
CA ALA A 513 23.89 -8.66 16.22
C ALA A 513 23.91 -7.63 17.37
N ARG A 514 23.23 -6.47 17.22
CA ARG A 514 23.34 -5.33 18.13
C ARG A 514 22.09 -5.01 18.94
N THR A 515 20.98 -5.75 18.77
CA THR A 515 19.77 -5.46 19.55
C THR A 515 19.28 -6.70 20.30
N PRO A 516 19.38 -6.74 21.62
CA PRO A 516 18.77 -7.77 22.48
C PRO A 516 17.29 -8.01 22.15
N GLN A 517 16.64 -7.04 21.58
CA GLN A 517 15.21 -7.00 21.27
C GLN A 517 14.80 -7.83 20.05
N ALA A 518 15.63 -7.91 18.99
CA ALA A 518 15.30 -8.75 17.83
C ALA A 518 15.22 -10.22 18.26
N ARG A 519 16.12 -10.63 19.16
CA ARG A 519 16.14 -11.98 19.74
C ARG A 519 14.93 -12.21 20.64
N GLU A 520 14.53 -11.21 21.43
CA GLU A 520 13.36 -11.28 22.30
C GLU A 520 12.05 -11.32 21.48
N GLN A 521 11.95 -10.55 20.42
CA GLN A 521 10.81 -10.60 19.51
C GLN A 521 10.70 -11.96 18.81
N LEU A 522 11.83 -12.52 18.36
CA LEU A 522 11.86 -13.85 17.76
C LEU A 522 11.45 -14.92 18.78
N ALA A 523 11.99 -14.86 20.00
CA ALA A 523 11.63 -15.78 21.07
C ALA A 523 10.13 -15.74 21.39
N ARG A 524 9.55 -14.55 21.45
CA ARG A 524 8.12 -14.36 21.68
C ARG A 524 7.27 -14.96 20.56
N LEU A 525 7.66 -14.73 19.31
CA LEU A 525 6.97 -15.29 18.15
C LEU A 525 7.02 -16.82 18.17
N VAL A 526 8.19 -17.41 18.33
CA VAL A 526 8.38 -18.88 18.38
C VAL A 526 7.53 -19.52 19.47
N LYS A 527 7.51 -18.92 20.65
CA LYS A 527 6.71 -19.42 21.80
C LYS A 527 5.19 -19.32 21.51
N SER A 528 4.74 -18.19 20.96
CA SER A 528 3.33 -18.00 20.58
C SER A 528 2.88 -19.03 19.55
N ILE A 529 3.69 -19.28 18.52
CA ILE A 529 3.40 -20.26 17.47
C ILE A 529 3.36 -21.68 18.02
N ALA A 530 4.34 -22.06 18.87
CA ALA A 530 4.34 -23.37 19.51
C ALA A 530 3.04 -23.63 20.30
N GLY A 531 2.54 -22.61 21.02
CA GLY A 531 1.29 -22.71 21.76
C GLY A 531 0.03 -22.84 20.89
N LYS A 532 0.09 -22.45 19.63
CA LYS A 532 -1.06 -22.45 18.68
C LYS A 532 -1.02 -23.61 17.68
N ALA A 533 0.11 -24.26 17.48
CA ALA A 533 0.30 -25.27 16.45
C ALA A 533 -0.66 -26.45 16.56
N ALA A 534 -0.97 -26.92 17.78
CA ALA A 534 -1.95 -27.97 18.00
C ALA A 534 -3.36 -27.57 17.58
N GLY A 535 -3.76 -26.31 17.83
CA GLY A 535 -5.05 -25.79 17.41
C GLY A 535 -5.18 -25.70 15.89
N TRP A 536 -4.13 -25.29 15.18
CA TRP A 536 -4.15 -25.26 13.72
C TRP A 536 -4.15 -26.66 13.09
N ALA A 537 -3.44 -27.62 13.67
CA ALA A 537 -3.43 -29.00 13.22
C ALA A 537 -4.78 -29.71 13.41
N GLN A 538 -5.65 -29.21 14.29
CA GLN A 538 -7.00 -29.74 14.54
C GLN A 538 -8.07 -29.13 13.62
N LEU A 539 -7.71 -28.22 12.73
CA LEU A 539 -8.65 -27.68 11.74
C LEU A 539 -9.19 -28.83 10.87
N ARG A 540 -10.47 -28.76 10.50
CA ARG A 540 -11.16 -29.81 9.74
C ARG A 540 -10.46 -30.12 8.42
N GLU A 541 -9.88 -29.11 7.81
CA GLU A 541 -9.17 -29.18 6.51
C GLU A 541 -7.69 -29.56 6.65
N SER A 542 -7.16 -29.63 7.88
CA SER A 542 -5.74 -29.97 8.12
C SER A 542 -5.56 -31.50 8.09
N THR A 543 -4.51 -31.93 7.39
CA THR A 543 -4.10 -33.34 7.32
C THR A 543 -2.73 -33.60 7.95
N VAL A 544 -2.19 -32.60 8.67
CA VAL A 544 -0.80 -32.62 9.18
C VAL A 544 -0.78 -32.58 10.72
N SER A 545 0.32 -33.09 11.27
CA SER A 545 0.54 -33.10 12.72
C SER A 545 0.90 -31.71 13.25
N PRO A 546 0.75 -31.46 14.57
CA PRO A 546 1.25 -30.23 15.19
C PRO A 546 2.73 -29.98 14.93
N ASP A 547 3.54 -31.04 14.92
CA ASP A 547 4.98 -31.00 14.63
C ASP A 547 5.24 -30.42 13.23
N GLU A 548 4.49 -30.90 12.23
CA GLU A 548 4.68 -30.47 10.85
C GLU A 548 4.22 -29.03 10.66
N VAL A 549 3.10 -28.60 11.24
CA VAL A 549 2.66 -27.20 11.18
C VAL A 549 3.70 -26.29 11.81
N PHE A 550 4.23 -26.66 12.96
CA PHE A 550 5.26 -25.89 13.65
C PHE A 550 6.55 -25.84 12.86
N ASP A 551 7.00 -26.96 12.27
CA ASP A 551 8.19 -27.03 11.45
C ASP A 551 8.06 -26.13 10.19
N ARG A 552 6.92 -26.17 9.49
CA ARG A 552 6.64 -25.28 8.36
C ARG A 552 6.72 -23.81 8.75
N TYR A 553 6.17 -23.47 9.93
CA TYR A 553 6.24 -22.09 10.42
C TYR A 553 7.68 -21.67 10.77
N LEU A 554 8.46 -22.56 11.39
CA LEU A 554 9.87 -22.31 11.68
C LEU A 554 10.68 -22.10 10.39
N ARG A 555 10.38 -22.85 9.30
CA ARG A 555 11.00 -22.61 7.96
C ARG A 555 10.72 -21.20 7.46
N LEU A 556 9.50 -20.76 7.53
CA LEU A 556 9.14 -19.40 7.14
C LEU A 556 9.91 -18.37 7.97
N ILE A 557 9.98 -18.56 9.30
CA ILE A 557 10.74 -17.65 10.17
C ILE A 557 12.22 -17.62 9.80
N GLU A 558 12.84 -18.77 9.47
CA GLU A 558 14.24 -18.83 9.05
C GLU A 558 14.52 -17.96 7.80
N VAL A 559 13.60 -17.93 6.85
CA VAL A 559 13.72 -17.09 5.65
C VAL A 559 13.57 -15.60 5.98
N VAL A 560 12.67 -15.25 6.89
CA VAL A 560 12.40 -13.85 7.23
C VAL A 560 13.22 -13.33 8.42
N ILE A 561 14.04 -14.17 9.05
CA ILE A 561 14.81 -13.84 10.27
C ILE A 561 15.77 -12.65 10.07
N GLY A 562 16.32 -12.49 8.86
CA GLY A 562 17.15 -11.36 8.47
C GLY A 562 16.37 -10.06 8.25
N ARG A 563 15.04 -10.10 8.29
CA ARG A 563 14.13 -8.97 8.08
C ARG A 563 13.28 -8.77 9.33
N PRO A 564 13.75 -8.00 10.33
CA PRO A 564 13.08 -7.82 11.63
C PRO A 564 11.63 -7.35 11.53
N THR A 565 11.30 -6.70 10.41
CA THR A 565 9.95 -6.20 10.11
C THR A 565 8.89 -7.28 10.10
N TYR A 566 9.17 -8.47 9.54
CA TYR A 566 8.21 -9.57 9.46
C TYR A 566 8.01 -10.27 10.81
N VAL A 567 9.08 -10.40 11.60
CA VAL A 567 8.97 -10.93 12.97
C VAL A 567 8.14 -9.99 13.84
N ALA A 568 8.33 -8.67 13.70
CA ALA A 568 7.55 -7.67 14.40
C ALA A 568 6.08 -7.67 13.93
N LEU A 569 5.82 -7.78 12.62
CA LEU A 569 4.48 -7.88 12.04
C LEU A 569 3.69 -9.04 12.66
N LEU A 570 4.26 -10.24 12.63
CA LEU A 570 3.60 -11.44 13.14
C LEU A 570 3.38 -11.41 14.67
N ASN A 571 4.22 -10.69 15.42
CA ASN A 571 4.01 -10.45 16.84
C ASN A 571 2.92 -9.41 17.13
N GLN A 572 2.85 -8.33 16.34
CA GLN A 572 1.91 -7.22 16.58
C GLN A 572 0.52 -7.50 16.05
N TYR A 573 0.39 -8.38 15.06
CA TYR A 573 -0.89 -8.77 14.47
C TYR A 573 -1.14 -10.27 14.67
N PRO A 574 -1.68 -10.66 15.83
CA PRO A 574 -1.97 -12.07 16.14
C PRO A 574 -2.88 -12.72 15.09
N ASP A 575 -3.83 -11.97 14.53
CA ASP A 575 -4.71 -12.44 13.46
C ASP A 575 -3.96 -12.75 12.15
N ALA A 576 -2.94 -11.97 11.83
CA ALA A 576 -2.07 -12.25 10.67
C ALA A 576 -1.25 -13.54 10.94
N ALA A 577 -0.67 -13.67 12.14
CA ALA A 577 0.05 -14.86 12.53
C ALA A 577 -0.85 -16.11 12.54
N ASP A 578 -2.10 -15.99 13.00
CA ASP A 578 -3.08 -17.07 12.98
C ASP A 578 -3.48 -17.44 11.55
N ARG A 579 -3.66 -16.48 10.67
CA ARG A 579 -3.98 -16.72 9.26
C ARG A 579 -2.85 -17.47 8.57
N VAL A 580 -1.61 -17.06 8.78
CA VAL A 580 -0.44 -17.80 8.29
C VAL A 580 -0.44 -19.23 8.85
N GLY A 581 -0.63 -19.40 10.17
CA GLY A 581 -0.67 -20.72 10.81
C GLY A 581 -1.72 -21.65 10.19
N ARG A 582 -2.92 -21.15 9.91
CA ARG A 582 -3.99 -21.91 9.21
C ARG A 582 -3.55 -22.31 7.80
N MET A 583 -2.99 -21.38 7.03
CA MET A 583 -2.53 -21.65 5.67
C MET A 583 -1.45 -22.75 5.65
N LEU A 584 -0.48 -22.66 6.57
CA LEU A 584 0.59 -23.66 6.73
C LEU A 584 0.07 -25.03 7.16
N ALA A 585 -1.03 -25.07 7.94
CA ALA A 585 -1.67 -26.31 8.39
C ALA A 585 -2.47 -26.99 7.27
N VAL A 586 -3.19 -26.21 6.46
CA VAL A 586 -4.09 -26.73 5.42
C VAL A 586 -3.35 -27.04 4.12
N SER A 587 -2.32 -26.24 3.76
CA SER A 587 -1.70 -26.29 2.45
C SER A 587 -0.18 -26.31 2.52
N ARG A 588 0.42 -27.42 2.04
CA ARG A 588 1.87 -27.50 1.84
C ARG A 588 2.33 -26.53 0.76
N TRP A 589 1.57 -26.46 -0.33
CA TRP A 589 1.88 -25.54 -1.42
C TRP A 589 1.89 -24.08 -0.95
N ALA A 590 0.91 -23.68 -0.12
CA ALA A 590 0.90 -22.34 0.48
C ALA A 590 2.12 -22.10 1.38
N ALA A 591 2.55 -23.14 2.13
CA ALA A 591 3.74 -23.05 2.98
C ALA A 591 5.02 -22.83 2.17
N ASP A 592 5.21 -23.62 1.10
CA ASP A 592 6.35 -23.50 0.20
C ASP A 592 6.29 -22.12 -0.52
N TYR A 593 5.12 -21.73 -1.05
CA TYR A 593 4.90 -20.46 -1.74
C TYR A 593 5.20 -19.22 -0.87
N ILE A 594 4.69 -19.16 0.36
CA ILE A 594 4.97 -18.03 1.28
C ILE A 594 6.45 -17.99 1.67
N THR A 595 7.08 -19.17 1.78
CA THR A 595 8.50 -19.27 2.11
C THR A 595 9.38 -18.79 0.95
N GLU A 596 9.01 -19.08 -0.29
CA GLU A 596 9.71 -18.63 -1.49
C GLU A 596 9.44 -17.15 -1.80
N HIS A 597 8.26 -16.65 -1.47
CA HIS A 597 7.81 -15.28 -1.74
C HIS A 597 7.43 -14.52 -0.45
N PRO A 598 8.34 -14.31 0.50
CA PRO A 598 8.00 -13.76 1.82
C PRO A 598 7.45 -12.32 1.77
N LEU A 599 7.63 -11.59 0.67
CA LEU A 599 7.04 -10.26 0.45
C LEU A 599 5.50 -10.28 0.44
N VAL A 600 4.87 -11.43 0.16
CA VAL A 600 3.42 -11.56 0.22
C VAL A 600 2.86 -11.43 1.65
N LEU A 601 3.69 -11.55 2.68
CA LEU A 601 3.29 -11.29 4.06
C LEU A 601 2.84 -9.84 4.29
N ASP A 602 3.28 -8.91 3.45
CA ASP A 602 2.81 -7.51 3.49
C ASP A 602 1.31 -7.40 3.18
N GLU A 603 0.78 -8.33 2.39
CA GLU A 603 -0.65 -8.37 2.03
C GLU A 603 -1.55 -8.81 3.21
N LEU A 604 -0.98 -9.44 4.25
CA LEU A 604 -1.73 -9.84 5.45
C LEU A 604 -2.17 -8.64 6.31
N VAL A 605 -1.51 -7.50 6.17
CA VAL A 605 -1.82 -6.27 6.91
C VAL A 605 -2.97 -5.50 6.25
N ASP A 606 -3.23 -5.78 4.98
CA ASP A 606 -4.35 -5.15 4.28
C ASP A 606 -5.67 -5.84 4.65
N LEU A 607 -6.31 -5.32 5.71
CA LEU A 607 -7.64 -5.75 6.16
C LEU A 607 -8.74 -5.48 5.13
N ARG A 608 -8.41 -4.81 4.02
CA ARG A 608 -9.29 -4.45 2.92
C ARG A 608 -9.00 -5.23 1.65
N ALA A 609 -8.30 -6.35 1.73
CA ALA A 609 -8.34 -7.26 0.59
C ALA A 609 -9.80 -7.31 0.14
N PRO A 610 -10.10 -6.98 -1.12
CA PRO A 610 -11.48 -6.96 -1.59
C PRO A 610 -12.11 -8.27 -1.13
N ARG A 611 -13.30 -8.20 -0.56
CA ARG A 611 -14.03 -9.40 -0.21
C ARG A 611 -14.30 -10.14 -1.51
N ILE A 612 -13.34 -10.97 -1.89
CA ILE A 612 -13.47 -11.84 -3.06
C ILE A 612 -14.52 -12.87 -2.66
N ASP A 613 -15.64 -12.80 -3.30
CA ASP A 613 -16.75 -13.75 -3.16
C ASP A 613 -17.16 -14.28 -4.55
N ASP A 614 -18.00 -15.31 -4.58
CA ASP A 614 -18.45 -15.93 -5.83
C ASP A 614 -19.23 -14.98 -6.74
N TYR A 615 -19.72 -13.87 -6.21
CA TYR A 615 -20.57 -12.93 -6.95
C TYR A 615 -19.81 -11.74 -7.53
N THR A 616 -18.54 -11.54 -7.10
CA THR A 616 -17.73 -10.43 -7.58
C THR A 616 -17.36 -10.65 -9.06
N PRO A 617 -17.66 -9.70 -9.98
CA PRO A 617 -17.24 -9.80 -11.37
C PRO A 617 -15.71 -9.93 -11.48
N VAL A 618 -15.27 -10.76 -12.46
CA VAL A 618 -13.83 -10.91 -12.74
C VAL A 618 -13.39 -9.78 -13.66
N ASP A 619 -12.96 -8.69 -13.05
CA ASP A 619 -12.41 -7.53 -13.75
C ASP A 619 -11.07 -7.14 -13.15
N ARG A 620 -10.03 -7.17 -13.97
CA ARG A 620 -8.67 -6.77 -13.62
C ARG A 620 -8.23 -5.44 -14.26
N SER A 621 -9.12 -4.74 -14.93
CA SER A 621 -8.80 -3.49 -15.61
C SER A 621 -8.27 -2.43 -14.64
N LEU A 622 -8.92 -2.23 -13.49
CA LEU A 622 -8.46 -1.30 -12.44
C LEU A 622 -7.11 -1.71 -11.86
N TRP A 623 -6.91 -3.00 -11.60
CA TRP A 623 -5.63 -3.53 -11.13
C TRP A 623 -4.52 -3.25 -12.14
N LEU A 624 -4.79 -3.44 -13.44
CA LEU A 624 -3.84 -3.18 -14.52
C LEU A 624 -3.55 -1.67 -14.66
N GLU A 625 -4.57 -0.81 -14.55
CA GLU A 625 -4.41 0.65 -14.58
C GLU A 625 -3.54 1.16 -13.42
N GLU A 626 -3.79 0.70 -12.20
CA GLU A 626 -2.95 1.03 -11.05
C GLU A 626 -1.51 0.56 -11.23
N LEU A 627 -1.33 -0.65 -11.77
CA LEU A 627 -0.02 -1.20 -12.05
C LEU A 627 0.72 -0.37 -13.11
N ARG A 628 0.05 0.01 -14.22
CA ARG A 628 0.60 0.89 -15.26
C ARG A 628 1.06 2.23 -14.70
N ALA A 629 0.23 2.87 -13.87
CA ALA A 629 0.57 4.14 -13.23
C ALA A 629 1.82 4.02 -12.35
N ARG A 630 1.97 2.92 -11.63
CA ARG A 630 3.15 2.65 -10.79
C ARG A 630 4.39 2.32 -11.63
N MET A 631 4.25 1.57 -12.72
CA MET A 631 5.35 1.27 -13.64
C MET A 631 5.85 2.53 -14.36
N LYS A 632 4.93 3.43 -14.73
CA LYS A 632 5.29 4.72 -15.35
C LYS A 632 6.13 5.60 -14.43
N ALA A 633 5.91 5.54 -13.11
CA ALA A 633 6.74 6.26 -12.14
C ALA A 633 8.18 5.71 -12.02
N LEU A 634 8.45 4.55 -12.61
CA LEU A 634 9.76 3.89 -12.68
C LEU A 634 10.32 3.91 -14.12
N ASP A 635 9.85 4.83 -14.97
CA ASP A 635 10.30 4.92 -16.35
C ASP A 635 11.82 5.13 -16.44
N GLY A 636 12.45 4.37 -17.36
CA GLY A 636 13.92 4.29 -17.47
C GLY A 636 14.58 3.18 -16.64
N ASP A 637 13.92 2.62 -15.61
CA ASP A 637 14.44 1.50 -14.81
C ASP A 637 13.64 0.21 -15.06
N ARG A 638 14.00 -0.50 -16.11
CA ARG A 638 13.28 -1.69 -16.58
C ARG A 638 13.31 -2.85 -15.58
N GLU A 639 14.41 -3.02 -14.88
CA GLU A 639 14.53 -4.07 -13.85
C GLU A 639 13.53 -3.85 -12.71
N ARG A 640 13.43 -2.61 -12.21
CA ARG A 640 12.46 -2.26 -11.18
C ARG A 640 11.02 -2.38 -11.65
N GLN A 641 10.73 -2.04 -12.92
CA GLN A 641 9.40 -2.24 -13.49
C GLN A 641 9.00 -3.71 -13.51
N LEU A 642 9.90 -4.60 -13.95
CA LEU A 642 9.65 -6.03 -13.99
C LEU A 642 9.53 -6.66 -12.58
N ASN A 643 10.34 -6.22 -11.63
CA ASN A 643 10.20 -6.69 -10.25
C ASN A 643 8.88 -6.19 -9.62
N LEU A 644 8.47 -4.94 -9.91
CA LEU A 644 7.16 -4.43 -9.48
C LEU A 644 5.99 -5.26 -10.03
N LEU A 645 6.07 -5.67 -11.31
CA LEU A 645 5.07 -6.52 -11.94
C LEU A 645 4.99 -7.89 -11.25
N ARG A 646 6.14 -8.53 -10.96
CA ARG A 646 6.20 -9.81 -10.23
C ARG A 646 5.62 -9.70 -8.83
N ASP A 647 6.03 -8.69 -8.07
CA ASP A 647 5.49 -8.45 -6.72
C ASP A 647 3.97 -8.26 -6.74
N ALA A 648 3.46 -7.51 -7.73
CA ALA A 648 2.01 -7.29 -7.88
C ALA A 648 1.26 -8.58 -8.27
N HIS A 649 1.85 -9.41 -9.16
CA HIS A 649 1.31 -10.71 -9.53
C HIS A 649 1.25 -11.63 -8.30
N HIS A 650 2.36 -11.79 -7.58
CA HIS A 650 2.41 -12.65 -6.39
C HIS A 650 1.47 -12.17 -5.27
N GLY A 651 1.33 -10.85 -5.08
CA GLY A 651 0.36 -10.30 -4.15
C GLY A 651 -1.09 -10.65 -4.53
N ALA A 652 -1.46 -10.49 -5.81
CA ALA A 652 -2.79 -10.83 -6.30
C ALA A 652 -3.07 -12.35 -6.18
N LEU A 653 -2.10 -13.18 -6.53
CA LEU A 653 -2.19 -14.64 -6.40
C LEU A 653 -2.36 -15.06 -4.92
N PHE A 654 -1.64 -14.41 -4.01
CA PHE A 654 -1.76 -14.66 -2.58
C PHE A 654 -3.14 -14.33 -2.03
N HIS A 655 -3.77 -13.25 -2.50
CA HIS A 655 -5.15 -12.93 -2.13
C HIS A 655 -6.15 -14.01 -2.62
N LEU A 656 -5.97 -14.53 -3.82
CA LEU A 656 -6.78 -15.63 -4.34
C LEU A 656 -6.58 -16.90 -3.51
N LEU A 657 -5.34 -17.22 -3.16
CA LEU A 657 -5.00 -18.37 -2.31
C LEU A 657 -5.65 -18.27 -0.93
N MET A 658 -5.62 -17.10 -0.30
CA MET A 658 -6.30 -16.87 0.98
C MET A 658 -7.81 -17.08 0.86
N ALA A 659 -8.43 -16.53 -0.18
CA ALA A 659 -9.87 -16.67 -0.40
C ALA A 659 -10.28 -18.13 -0.70
N ASP A 660 -9.43 -18.86 -1.40
CA ASP A 660 -9.63 -20.29 -1.71
C ASP A 660 -9.51 -21.16 -0.46
N ILE A 661 -8.47 -20.99 0.35
CA ILE A 661 -8.29 -21.72 1.63
C ILE A 661 -9.42 -21.41 2.61
N ASP A 662 -9.92 -20.18 2.62
CA ASP A 662 -11.10 -19.79 3.43
C ASP A 662 -12.42 -20.35 2.87
N GLY A 663 -12.41 -21.11 1.76
CA GLY A 663 -13.60 -21.70 1.14
C GLY A 663 -14.55 -20.67 0.50
N ARG A 664 -14.05 -19.47 0.16
CA ARG A 664 -14.86 -18.39 -0.41
C ARG A 664 -14.93 -18.39 -1.93
N LEU A 665 -14.23 -19.30 -2.59
CA LEU A 665 -14.20 -19.42 -4.04
C LEU A 665 -14.58 -20.82 -4.46
N SER A 666 -15.50 -20.93 -5.44
CA SER A 666 -15.67 -22.18 -6.19
C SER A 666 -14.48 -22.43 -7.11
N VAL A 667 -14.32 -23.68 -7.56
CA VAL A 667 -13.19 -24.06 -8.43
C VAL A 667 -13.25 -23.35 -9.78
N GLU A 668 -14.44 -23.09 -10.30
CA GLU A 668 -14.67 -22.33 -11.54
C GLU A 668 -14.29 -20.86 -11.32
N ARG A 669 -14.76 -20.26 -10.22
CA ARG A 669 -14.49 -18.86 -9.92
C ARG A 669 -13.01 -18.58 -9.67
N LEU A 670 -12.34 -19.50 -8.97
CA LEU A 670 -10.90 -19.44 -8.81
C LEU A 670 -10.18 -19.45 -10.17
N ALA A 671 -10.57 -20.36 -11.06
CA ALA A 671 -9.97 -20.47 -12.38
C ALA A 671 -10.22 -19.24 -13.27
N ASP A 672 -11.40 -18.65 -13.21
CA ASP A 672 -11.72 -17.37 -13.87
C ASP A 672 -10.82 -16.24 -13.35
N GLN A 673 -10.63 -16.14 -12.03
CA GLN A 673 -9.78 -15.13 -11.40
C GLN A 673 -8.31 -15.29 -11.78
N LEU A 674 -7.80 -16.54 -11.79
CA LEU A 674 -6.44 -16.86 -12.21
C LEU A 674 -6.22 -16.53 -13.68
N SER A 675 -7.18 -16.89 -14.56
CA SER A 675 -7.11 -16.60 -15.98
C SER A 675 -7.14 -15.09 -16.26
N ALA A 676 -7.99 -14.33 -15.59
CA ALA A 676 -8.04 -12.87 -15.71
C ALA A 676 -6.74 -12.20 -15.19
N LEU A 677 -6.11 -12.77 -14.15
CA LEU A 677 -4.81 -12.29 -13.68
C LEU A 677 -3.71 -12.55 -14.72
N ALA A 678 -3.70 -13.73 -15.33
CA ALA A 678 -2.76 -14.06 -16.40
C ALA A 678 -2.93 -13.12 -17.60
N ASP A 679 -4.16 -12.86 -18.06
CA ASP A 679 -4.45 -11.91 -19.13
C ASP A 679 -3.91 -10.52 -18.85
N ALA A 680 -4.11 -10.00 -17.62
CA ALA A 680 -3.62 -8.67 -17.22
C ALA A 680 -2.08 -8.62 -17.16
N VAL A 681 -1.42 -9.68 -16.71
CA VAL A 681 0.06 -9.78 -16.69
C VAL A 681 0.59 -9.85 -18.10
N LEU A 682 -0.01 -10.66 -19.00
CA LEU A 682 0.37 -10.75 -20.42
C LEU A 682 0.25 -9.38 -21.11
N ALA A 683 -0.80 -8.61 -20.85
CA ALA A 683 -0.98 -7.27 -21.37
C ALA A 683 0.13 -6.33 -20.89
N ALA A 684 0.45 -6.34 -19.60
CA ALA A 684 1.51 -5.51 -19.04
C ALA A 684 2.89 -5.85 -19.59
N VAL A 685 3.22 -7.15 -19.73
CA VAL A 685 4.49 -7.61 -20.29
C VAL A 685 4.60 -7.22 -21.77
N LEU A 686 3.53 -7.36 -22.53
CA LEU A 686 3.47 -6.99 -23.95
C LEU A 686 3.78 -5.49 -24.13
N GLU A 687 3.11 -4.63 -23.39
CA GLU A 687 3.31 -3.18 -23.43
C GLU A 687 4.76 -2.80 -23.12
N LEU A 688 5.29 -3.29 -22.01
CA LEU A 688 6.68 -3.01 -21.61
C LEU A 688 7.70 -3.55 -22.62
N ALA A 689 7.45 -4.76 -23.18
CA ALA A 689 8.34 -5.38 -24.13
C ALA A 689 8.36 -4.62 -25.44
N TRP A 690 7.19 -4.17 -25.93
CA TRP A 690 7.10 -3.35 -27.15
C TRP A 690 7.78 -2.00 -26.98
N GLU A 691 7.51 -1.28 -25.90
CA GLU A 691 8.16 0.00 -25.59
C GLU A 691 9.69 -0.10 -25.56
N SER A 692 10.21 -1.25 -25.17
CA SER A 692 11.64 -1.48 -25.03
C SER A 692 12.38 -1.78 -26.36
N ILE A 693 11.66 -1.88 -27.50
CA ILE A 693 12.24 -2.13 -28.83
C ILE A 693 12.57 -0.77 -29.50
N PRO A 694 13.86 -0.41 -29.65
CA PRO A 694 14.22 0.90 -30.20
C PRO A 694 13.80 1.07 -31.67
N SER A 695 13.73 -0.04 -32.44
CA SER A 695 13.39 -0.05 -33.86
C SER A 695 11.91 -0.37 -34.13
N ARG A 696 11.02 -0.14 -33.15
CA ARG A 696 9.59 -0.36 -33.38
C ARG A 696 9.09 0.54 -34.52
N HIS A 697 8.28 -0.01 -35.39
CA HIS A 697 7.78 0.67 -36.58
C HIS A 697 6.46 1.41 -36.36
N ARG A 698 5.84 1.24 -35.18
CA ARG A 698 4.60 1.92 -34.78
C ARG A 698 4.53 2.08 -33.27
N ASP A 699 3.66 2.96 -32.79
CA ASP A 699 3.48 3.21 -31.34
C ASP A 699 2.84 2.03 -30.63
N TYR A 700 1.81 1.41 -31.24
CA TYR A 700 1.11 0.25 -30.69
C TYR A 700 1.23 -0.94 -31.66
N PRO A 701 1.52 -2.16 -31.16
CA PRO A 701 1.70 -3.31 -32.03
C PRO A 701 0.35 -3.88 -32.50
N ARG A 702 0.20 -4.17 -33.80
CA ARG A 702 -0.91 -4.98 -34.32
C ARG A 702 -0.64 -6.48 -34.08
N PHE A 703 -0.79 -6.87 -32.83
CA PHE A 703 -0.31 -8.14 -32.31
C PHE A 703 -1.28 -8.69 -31.26
N ALA A 704 -1.47 -10.01 -31.25
CA ALA A 704 -2.32 -10.71 -30.32
C ALA A 704 -1.60 -11.88 -29.65
N VAL A 705 -1.84 -12.02 -28.35
CA VAL A 705 -1.51 -13.21 -27.56
C VAL A 705 -2.75 -14.08 -27.45
N ILE A 706 -2.66 -15.31 -27.94
CA ILE A 706 -3.75 -16.28 -27.91
C ILE A 706 -3.42 -17.37 -26.90
N GLY A 707 -4.30 -17.55 -25.94
CA GLY A 707 -4.21 -18.63 -24.95
C GLY A 707 -4.94 -19.87 -25.42
N TYR A 708 -4.30 -21.00 -25.26
CA TYR A 708 -4.84 -22.34 -25.52
C TYR A 708 -5.03 -23.11 -24.20
N GLY A 709 -5.37 -24.37 -24.28
CA GLY A 709 -5.42 -25.30 -23.16
C GLY A 709 -6.24 -24.81 -21.97
N LYS A 710 -5.63 -24.76 -20.79
CA LYS A 710 -6.30 -24.32 -19.55
C LYS A 710 -6.55 -22.81 -19.54
N LEU A 711 -5.60 -22.01 -20.02
CA LEU A 711 -5.75 -20.56 -20.09
C LEU A 711 -6.87 -20.21 -21.07
N GLY A 712 -6.86 -20.82 -22.26
CA GLY A 712 -7.88 -20.59 -23.28
C GLY A 712 -9.28 -21.00 -22.80
N GLY A 713 -9.41 -22.14 -22.13
CA GLY A 713 -10.68 -22.64 -21.57
C GLY A 713 -11.11 -21.96 -20.26
N LYS A 714 -10.37 -20.98 -19.75
CA LYS A 714 -10.59 -20.37 -18.42
C LYS A 714 -10.64 -21.40 -17.27
N GLU A 715 -9.78 -22.39 -17.35
CA GLU A 715 -9.68 -23.49 -16.39
C GLU A 715 -8.30 -23.53 -15.69
N LEU A 716 -7.62 -22.36 -15.59
CA LEU A 716 -6.30 -22.24 -15.02
C LEU A 716 -6.31 -22.60 -13.52
N GLY A 717 -5.27 -23.28 -13.07
CA GLY A 717 -5.03 -23.61 -11.66
C GLY A 717 -3.74 -22.98 -11.18
N TYR A 718 -3.46 -23.12 -9.88
CA TYR A 718 -2.14 -22.69 -9.33
C TYR A 718 -1.01 -23.41 -10.08
N ALA A 719 0.09 -22.69 -10.31
CA ALA A 719 1.27 -23.19 -11.01
C ALA A 719 0.97 -23.94 -12.33
N SER A 720 -0.01 -23.45 -13.07
CA SER A 720 -0.25 -23.92 -14.43
C SER A 720 0.63 -23.12 -15.38
N ASP A 721 1.28 -23.83 -16.30
CA ASP A 721 1.89 -23.27 -17.48
C ASP A 721 0.85 -22.61 -18.40
N LEU A 722 1.29 -21.66 -19.20
CA LEU A 722 0.46 -20.96 -20.17
C LEU A 722 0.78 -21.50 -21.57
N ASP A 723 -0.19 -22.17 -22.18
CA ASP A 723 -0.15 -22.58 -23.59
C ASP A 723 -0.43 -21.34 -24.45
N LEU A 724 0.57 -20.82 -25.17
CA LEU A 724 0.44 -19.56 -25.91
C LEU A 724 0.85 -19.71 -27.37
N ILE A 725 0.15 -18.97 -28.25
CA ILE A 725 0.61 -18.65 -29.59
C ILE A 725 0.55 -17.13 -29.81
N PHE A 726 1.34 -16.65 -30.74
CA PHE A 726 1.49 -15.23 -31.03
C PHE A 726 1.14 -14.96 -32.49
N LEU A 727 0.22 -14.01 -32.71
CA LEU A 727 -0.26 -13.63 -34.04
C LEU A 727 -0.08 -12.12 -34.26
N TYR A 728 0.13 -11.73 -35.55
CA TYR A 728 0.12 -10.32 -35.92
C TYR A 728 -0.63 -10.11 -37.23
N ASP A 729 -1.16 -8.91 -37.42
CA ASP A 729 -1.84 -8.49 -38.65
C ASP A 729 -1.31 -7.13 -39.10
N ASP A 730 -0.17 -7.14 -39.83
CA ASP A 730 0.61 -5.95 -40.09
C ASP A 730 1.42 -6.10 -41.38
N ASP A 731 1.19 -5.19 -42.34
CA ASP A 731 1.81 -5.20 -43.67
C ASP A 731 3.16 -4.45 -43.72
N ASP A 732 3.62 -3.87 -42.60
CA ASP A 732 4.90 -3.17 -42.58
C ASP A 732 6.07 -4.14 -42.81
N PRO A 733 7.01 -3.85 -43.71
CA PRO A 733 8.16 -4.73 -43.97
C PRO A 733 9.02 -5.05 -42.72
N ALA A 734 9.01 -4.20 -41.72
CA ALA A 734 9.74 -4.42 -40.49
C ALA A 734 8.93 -5.20 -39.43
N ALA A 735 7.66 -5.50 -39.68
CA ALA A 735 6.73 -6.10 -38.75
C ALA A 735 7.22 -7.45 -38.24
N GLU A 736 7.49 -8.43 -39.10
CA GLU A 736 7.93 -9.77 -38.70
C GLU A 736 9.17 -9.72 -37.81
N GLY A 737 10.21 -8.98 -38.22
CA GLY A 737 11.45 -8.85 -37.44
C GLY A 737 11.24 -8.22 -36.06
N ASN A 738 10.35 -7.25 -35.96
CA ASN A 738 10.04 -6.58 -34.69
C ASN A 738 9.15 -7.45 -33.80
N TYR A 739 8.17 -8.18 -34.36
CA TYR A 739 7.33 -9.09 -33.57
C TYR A 739 8.10 -10.33 -33.08
N VAL A 740 9.07 -10.85 -33.85
CA VAL A 740 10.00 -11.88 -33.36
C VAL A 740 10.79 -11.39 -32.14
N LYS A 741 11.30 -10.14 -32.20
CA LYS A 741 12.01 -9.53 -31.05
C LYS A 741 11.07 -9.35 -29.85
N LEU A 742 9.82 -8.93 -30.10
CA LEU A 742 8.79 -8.78 -29.07
C LEU A 742 8.55 -10.10 -28.35
N VAL A 743 8.23 -11.16 -29.09
CA VAL A 743 7.93 -12.47 -28.49
C VAL A 743 9.12 -13.01 -27.70
N ARG A 744 10.33 -12.98 -28.25
CA ARG A 744 11.54 -13.41 -27.51
C ARG A 744 11.72 -12.64 -26.21
N ARG A 745 11.42 -11.34 -26.20
CA ARG A 745 11.51 -10.52 -25.00
C ARG A 745 10.42 -10.83 -23.99
N MET A 746 9.17 -11.00 -24.46
CA MET A 746 8.06 -11.44 -23.61
C MET A 746 8.36 -12.78 -22.95
N LEU A 747 8.79 -13.77 -23.70
CA LEU A 747 9.15 -15.08 -23.18
C LEU A 747 10.26 -14.97 -22.12
N SER A 748 11.33 -14.25 -22.43
CA SER A 748 12.42 -14.03 -21.48
C SER A 748 11.92 -13.40 -20.17
N TRP A 749 11.02 -12.40 -20.24
CA TRP A 749 10.54 -11.70 -19.05
C TRP A 749 9.50 -12.49 -18.25
N LEU A 750 8.71 -13.32 -18.90
CA LEU A 750 7.75 -14.20 -18.24
C LEU A 750 8.44 -15.32 -17.46
N THR A 751 9.50 -15.91 -18.02
CA THR A 751 10.16 -17.11 -17.48
C THR A 751 11.43 -16.82 -16.68
N MET A 752 11.99 -15.58 -16.76
CA MET A 752 13.22 -15.23 -16.07
C MET A 752 13.07 -15.27 -14.55
N GLN A 753 13.90 -16.05 -13.88
CA GLN A 753 14.01 -16.06 -12.42
C GLN A 753 14.73 -14.81 -11.92
N THR A 754 14.10 -14.06 -11.02
CA THR A 754 14.69 -12.89 -10.31
C THR A 754 14.55 -13.05 -8.80
N SER A 755 15.03 -12.06 -8.04
CA SER A 755 14.78 -12.00 -6.60
C SER A 755 13.28 -11.92 -6.21
N SER A 756 12.43 -11.51 -7.15
CA SER A 756 10.96 -11.47 -6.99
C SER A 756 10.25 -12.71 -7.60
N GLY A 757 10.98 -13.75 -7.97
CA GLY A 757 10.43 -14.97 -8.58
C GLY A 757 10.28 -14.92 -10.10
N ILE A 758 9.47 -15.82 -10.65
CA ILE A 758 9.05 -15.86 -12.07
C ILE A 758 7.59 -15.41 -12.19
N LEU A 759 7.13 -15.10 -13.39
CA LEU A 759 5.70 -14.83 -13.65
C LEU A 759 4.97 -16.11 -14.01
N PHE A 760 5.36 -16.76 -15.11
CA PHE A 760 4.75 -18.00 -15.61
C PHE A 760 5.75 -18.86 -16.36
N ASP A 761 5.55 -20.16 -16.33
CA ASP A 761 6.08 -21.10 -17.32
C ASP A 761 5.25 -21.06 -18.60
N ILE A 762 5.89 -21.16 -19.75
CA ILE A 762 5.25 -20.98 -21.06
C ILE A 762 5.45 -22.22 -21.92
N ASP A 763 4.35 -22.73 -22.49
CA ASP A 763 4.35 -23.76 -23.50
C ASP A 763 3.97 -23.19 -24.87
N LEU A 764 4.78 -23.46 -25.89
CA LEU A 764 4.57 -23.00 -27.26
C LEU A 764 4.30 -24.14 -28.26
N ARG A 765 4.12 -25.39 -27.81
CA ARG A 765 4.00 -26.55 -28.68
C ARG A 765 2.74 -26.53 -29.54
N LEU A 766 1.70 -25.79 -29.16
CA LEU A 766 0.45 -25.66 -29.90
C LEU A 766 0.49 -24.61 -31.04
N ARG A 767 1.67 -24.00 -31.33
CA ARG A 767 1.82 -23.10 -32.46
C ARG A 767 1.78 -23.87 -33.79
N PRO A 768 1.39 -23.22 -34.90
CA PRO A 768 1.42 -23.86 -36.25
C PRO A 768 2.75 -24.56 -36.52
N ASN A 769 2.71 -25.82 -36.94
CA ASN A 769 3.87 -26.71 -37.12
C ASN A 769 4.64 -27.07 -35.84
N GLY A 770 4.03 -26.92 -34.67
CA GLY A 770 4.62 -27.33 -33.40
C GLY A 770 6.01 -26.72 -33.13
N GLU A 771 6.97 -27.49 -32.61
CA GLU A 771 8.31 -27.00 -32.29
C GLU A 771 9.11 -26.50 -33.51
N ASN A 772 8.80 -26.98 -34.70
CA ASN A 772 9.43 -26.58 -35.95
C ASN A 772 8.83 -25.29 -36.55
N GLY A 773 7.72 -24.80 -36.00
CA GLY A 773 7.03 -23.62 -36.47
C GLY A 773 7.64 -22.29 -36.08
N LEU A 774 7.22 -21.24 -36.75
CA LEU A 774 7.62 -19.88 -36.39
C LEU A 774 7.13 -19.51 -34.98
N ILE A 775 7.93 -18.75 -34.26
CA ILE A 775 7.60 -18.28 -32.89
C ILE A 775 6.45 -17.27 -32.89
N VAL A 776 6.22 -16.59 -33.99
CA VAL A 776 5.10 -15.68 -34.26
C VAL A 776 4.66 -15.85 -35.70
N SER A 777 3.36 -15.84 -35.95
CA SER A 777 2.78 -16.03 -37.29
C SER A 777 1.90 -14.84 -37.69
N SER A 778 1.87 -14.48 -38.99
CA SER A 778 0.85 -13.54 -39.44
C SER A 778 -0.55 -14.18 -39.42
N MET A 779 -1.58 -13.35 -39.28
CA MET A 779 -2.97 -13.80 -39.36
C MET A 779 -3.27 -14.50 -40.70
N GLU A 780 -2.67 -14.05 -41.82
CA GLU A 780 -2.81 -14.68 -43.11
C GLU A 780 -2.21 -16.10 -43.13
N MET A 781 -0.97 -16.24 -42.58
CA MET A 781 -0.31 -17.56 -42.50
C MET A 781 -1.08 -18.50 -41.57
N PHE A 782 -1.59 -17.99 -40.46
CA PHE A 782 -2.43 -18.76 -39.53
C PHE A 782 -3.71 -19.28 -40.23
N ARG A 783 -4.41 -18.41 -41.00
CA ARG A 783 -5.61 -18.78 -41.75
C ARG A 783 -5.32 -19.89 -42.78
N ARG A 784 -4.27 -19.70 -43.60
CA ARG A 784 -3.89 -20.70 -44.62
C ARG A 784 -3.54 -22.04 -43.99
N TYR A 785 -2.79 -22.01 -42.89
CA TYR A 785 -2.42 -23.22 -42.18
C TYR A 785 -3.65 -23.94 -41.62
N GLN A 786 -4.53 -23.23 -40.92
CA GLN A 786 -5.73 -23.83 -40.32
C GLN A 786 -6.76 -24.34 -41.35
N ARG A 787 -6.84 -23.70 -42.50
CA ARG A 787 -7.73 -24.13 -43.61
C ARG A 787 -7.16 -25.22 -44.46
N ASN A 788 -5.88 -25.57 -44.31
CA ASN A 788 -5.14 -26.53 -45.10
C ASN A 788 -5.10 -26.17 -46.60
N ASP A 789 -5.00 -24.89 -46.92
CA ASP A 789 -5.06 -24.39 -48.31
C ASP A 789 -3.94 -24.93 -49.20
N ASP A 790 -2.79 -25.27 -48.63
CA ASP A 790 -1.59 -25.76 -49.33
C ASP A 790 -1.36 -27.27 -49.21
N GLY A 791 -2.29 -28.01 -48.55
CA GLY A 791 -2.18 -29.46 -48.35
C GLY A 791 -1.20 -29.91 -47.24
N ASN A 792 -0.54 -28.96 -46.53
CA ASN A 792 0.32 -29.19 -45.39
C ASN A 792 -0.17 -28.36 -44.16
N GLY A 793 -1.48 -28.35 -43.98
CA GLY A 793 -2.14 -27.56 -42.91
C GLY A 793 -2.32 -28.30 -41.61
N ALA A 794 -3.15 -27.71 -40.76
CA ALA A 794 -3.40 -28.16 -39.41
C ALA A 794 -3.96 -29.62 -39.36
N TRP A 795 -3.47 -30.38 -38.40
CA TRP A 795 -3.95 -31.71 -38.11
C TRP A 795 -5.31 -31.69 -37.37
N ALA A 796 -6.06 -32.75 -37.44
CA ALA A 796 -7.35 -32.84 -36.77
C ALA A 796 -7.27 -32.56 -35.26
N TRP A 797 -6.20 -32.95 -34.59
CA TRP A 797 -5.97 -32.69 -33.16
C TRP A 797 -5.68 -31.20 -32.87
N GLU A 798 -5.13 -30.45 -33.83
CA GLU A 798 -4.94 -28.99 -33.65
C GLU A 798 -6.28 -28.26 -33.64
N HIS A 799 -7.26 -28.75 -34.46
CA HIS A 799 -8.63 -28.24 -34.37
C HIS A 799 -9.32 -28.61 -33.05
N GLN A 800 -8.98 -29.76 -32.43
CA GLN A 800 -9.42 -30.03 -31.05
C GLN A 800 -8.86 -29.00 -30.04
N ALA A 801 -7.57 -28.72 -30.13
CA ALA A 801 -6.95 -27.68 -29.29
C ALA A 801 -7.58 -26.30 -29.51
N LEU A 802 -7.94 -25.96 -30.78
CA LEU A 802 -8.57 -24.68 -31.13
C LEU A 802 -9.96 -24.51 -30.48
N THR A 803 -10.65 -25.57 -30.09
CA THR A 803 -11.92 -25.47 -29.33
C THR A 803 -11.76 -24.70 -28.04
N ARG A 804 -10.56 -24.76 -27.44
CA ARG A 804 -10.20 -24.12 -26.15
C ARG A 804 -9.23 -22.96 -26.33
N ALA A 805 -9.25 -22.31 -27.50
CA ALA A 805 -8.41 -21.13 -27.75
C ALA A 805 -9.20 -19.85 -27.57
N ARG A 806 -8.54 -18.77 -27.10
CA ARG A 806 -9.12 -17.44 -27.03
C ARG A 806 -8.05 -16.33 -27.08
N PHE A 807 -8.50 -15.14 -27.43
CA PHE A 807 -7.70 -13.92 -27.28
C PHE A 807 -7.50 -13.57 -25.81
N CYS A 808 -6.25 -13.28 -25.39
CA CYS A 808 -5.86 -12.95 -24.01
C CYS A 808 -5.36 -11.51 -23.87
N ALA A 809 -4.49 -11.05 -24.75
CA ALA A 809 -3.88 -9.72 -24.66
C ALA A 809 -3.43 -9.21 -26.04
N GLY A 810 -3.31 -7.90 -26.20
CA GLY A 810 -2.81 -7.24 -27.41
C GLY A 810 -3.84 -6.37 -28.11
N ASP A 811 -3.74 -6.25 -29.42
CA ASP A 811 -4.63 -5.44 -30.25
C ASP A 811 -6.01 -6.12 -30.37
N PRO A 812 -7.10 -5.44 -29.94
CA PRO A 812 -8.45 -6.00 -30.00
C PRO A 812 -8.92 -6.31 -31.44
N GLU A 813 -8.43 -5.58 -32.46
CA GLU A 813 -8.79 -5.85 -33.86
C GLU A 813 -8.18 -7.17 -34.34
N VAL A 814 -6.90 -7.40 -33.99
CA VAL A 814 -6.23 -8.69 -34.30
C VAL A 814 -6.88 -9.83 -33.52
N GLY A 815 -7.23 -9.56 -32.25
CA GLY A 815 -7.97 -10.51 -31.42
C GLY A 815 -9.33 -10.87 -32.02
N ALA A 816 -10.10 -9.89 -32.47
CA ALA A 816 -11.39 -10.12 -33.14
C ALA A 816 -11.25 -10.91 -34.45
N ALA A 817 -10.22 -10.60 -35.25
CA ALA A 817 -9.91 -11.34 -36.47
C ALA A 817 -9.57 -12.82 -36.20
N PHE A 818 -8.85 -13.09 -35.10
CA PHE A 818 -8.57 -14.44 -34.62
C PHE A 818 -9.87 -15.15 -34.20
N GLU A 819 -10.74 -14.52 -33.42
CA GLU A 819 -11.98 -15.13 -32.94
C GLU A 819 -12.95 -15.40 -34.09
N GLU A 820 -12.99 -14.55 -35.10
CA GLU A 820 -13.76 -14.79 -36.33
C GLU A 820 -13.23 -15.99 -37.08
N GLU A 821 -11.91 -16.08 -37.29
CA GLU A 821 -11.30 -17.23 -37.96
C GLU A 821 -11.48 -18.52 -37.17
N ARG A 822 -11.30 -18.47 -35.86
CA ARG A 822 -11.55 -19.61 -34.98
C ARG A 822 -12.96 -20.14 -35.12
N ARG A 823 -13.96 -19.25 -35.11
CA ARG A 823 -15.36 -19.64 -35.35
C ARG A 823 -15.55 -20.27 -36.72
N HIS A 824 -14.99 -19.66 -37.75
CA HIS A 824 -15.06 -20.17 -39.11
C HIS A 824 -14.52 -21.60 -39.19
N ILE A 825 -13.33 -21.86 -38.67
CA ILE A 825 -12.69 -23.18 -38.66
C ILE A 825 -13.52 -24.20 -37.87
N LEU A 826 -14.02 -23.85 -36.70
CA LEU A 826 -14.81 -24.78 -35.88
C LEU A 826 -16.17 -25.12 -36.51
N MET A 827 -16.77 -24.20 -37.26
CA MET A 827 -18.04 -24.39 -37.96
C MET A 827 -17.92 -25.05 -39.35
N LEU A 828 -16.70 -25.39 -39.82
CA LEU A 828 -16.57 -26.15 -41.07
C LEU A 828 -17.36 -27.47 -40.99
N PRO A 829 -18.18 -27.80 -41.99
CA PRO A 829 -18.89 -29.08 -42.03
C PRO A 829 -17.90 -30.24 -41.97
N ARG A 830 -18.10 -31.16 -41.06
CA ARG A 830 -17.31 -32.37 -40.89
C ARG A 830 -18.25 -33.58 -40.77
N GLU A 831 -17.80 -34.72 -41.29
CA GLU A 831 -18.52 -35.97 -41.05
C GLU A 831 -18.30 -36.44 -39.60
N PRO A 832 -19.35 -36.61 -38.79
CA PRO A 832 -19.20 -36.97 -37.37
C PRO A 832 -18.39 -38.24 -37.15
N GLY A 833 -18.45 -39.20 -38.05
CA GLY A 833 -17.68 -40.44 -37.97
C GLY A 833 -16.17 -40.22 -38.07
N ASP A 834 -15.76 -39.35 -38.98
CA ASP A 834 -14.32 -39.04 -39.18
C ASP A 834 -13.76 -38.26 -37.97
N VAL A 835 -14.54 -37.31 -37.43
CA VAL A 835 -14.16 -36.58 -36.21
C VAL A 835 -14.06 -37.55 -35.05
N ALA A 836 -15.03 -38.48 -34.88
CA ALA A 836 -15.00 -39.47 -33.80
C ALA A 836 -13.77 -40.38 -33.93
N ALA A 837 -13.40 -40.83 -35.12
CA ALA A 837 -12.20 -41.65 -35.32
C ALA A 837 -10.93 -40.92 -34.90
N GLY A 838 -10.77 -39.65 -35.30
CA GLY A 838 -9.63 -38.84 -34.93
C GLY A 838 -9.52 -38.58 -33.41
N VAL A 839 -10.65 -38.29 -32.75
CA VAL A 839 -10.74 -38.10 -31.29
C VAL A 839 -10.38 -39.39 -30.54
N LEU A 840 -10.90 -40.53 -30.97
CA LEU A 840 -10.63 -41.85 -30.38
C LEU A 840 -9.14 -42.21 -30.52
N GLU A 841 -8.54 -41.97 -31.68
CA GLU A 841 -7.12 -42.23 -31.92
C GLU A 841 -6.24 -41.37 -31.02
N MET A 842 -6.52 -40.06 -30.91
CA MET A 842 -5.76 -39.16 -30.06
C MET A 842 -5.90 -39.57 -28.59
N ARG A 843 -7.10 -39.97 -28.16
CA ARG A 843 -7.31 -40.43 -26.78
C ARG A 843 -6.55 -41.73 -26.48
N ALA A 844 -6.45 -42.64 -27.45
CA ALA A 844 -5.62 -43.83 -27.31
C ALA A 844 -4.14 -43.49 -27.12
N LYS A 845 -3.59 -42.59 -27.94
CA LYS A 845 -2.21 -42.09 -27.80
C LYS A 845 -1.95 -41.48 -26.42
N MET A 846 -2.88 -40.67 -25.94
CA MET A 846 -2.75 -40.08 -24.60
C MET A 846 -2.75 -41.10 -23.46
N LEU A 847 -3.54 -42.16 -23.57
CA LEU A 847 -3.54 -43.27 -22.59
C LEU A 847 -2.21 -44.03 -22.60
N GLU A 848 -1.66 -44.26 -23.80
CA GLU A 848 -0.34 -44.91 -23.95
C GLU A 848 0.81 -44.06 -23.38
N GLY A 849 0.77 -42.71 -23.57
CA GLY A 849 1.75 -41.77 -23.01
C GLY A 849 1.67 -41.61 -21.49
N HIS A 850 0.50 -41.89 -20.91
CA HIS A 850 0.28 -41.69 -19.46
C HIS A 850 -0.24 -42.94 -18.73
N PRO A 851 0.50 -44.08 -18.74
CA PRO A 851 0.02 -45.29 -18.14
C PRO A 851 -0.06 -45.17 -16.62
N ASN A 852 -1.23 -45.48 -16.05
CA ASN A 852 -1.42 -45.58 -14.62
C ASN A 852 -1.07 -47.02 -14.15
N LYS A 853 0.11 -47.14 -13.46
CA LYS A 853 0.60 -48.43 -12.95
C LYS A 853 0.21 -48.66 -11.48
N THR A 854 -0.63 -47.78 -10.89
CA THR A 854 -1.04 -47.85 -9.48
C THR A 854 -2.46 -48.43 -9.35
N ALA A 855 -2.86 -48.86 -8.14
CA ALA A 855 -4.24 -49.24 -7.84
C ALA A 855 -5.19 -48.05 -7.64
N LEU A 856 -4.61 -46.81 -7.64
CA LEU A 856 -5.38 -45.59 -7.45
C LEU A 856 -5.96 -45.11 -8.80
N PHE A 857 -7.05 -44.36 -8.74
CA PHE A 857 -7.68 -43.75 -9.92
C PHE A 857 -7.00 -42.37 -10.18
N ASP A 858 -6.45 -42.19 -11.38
CA ASP A 858 -5.92 -40.90 -11.85
C ASP A 858 -7.10 -40.07 -12.41
N VAL A 859 -7.53 -39.06 -11.64
CA VAL A 859 -8.73 -38.28 -12.00
C VAL A 859 -8.60 -37.52 -13.33
N LYS A 860 -7.36 -37.32 -13.82
CA LYS A 860 -7.12 -36.65 -15.09
C LYS A 860 -7.11 -37.65 -16.26
N HIS A 861 -6.27 -38.70 -16.18
CA HIS A 861 -5.90 -39.50 -17.34
C HIS A 861 -6.62 -40.87 -17.45
N ASP A 862 -7.10 -41.44 -16.34
CA ASP A 862 -7.78 -42.71 -16.38
C ASP A 862 -9.12 -42.62 -17.12
N ARG A 863 -9.62 -43.77 -17.57
CA ARG A 863 -10.91 -43.85 -18.28
C ARG A 863 -12.06 -43.44 -17.36
N GLY A 864 -12.89 -42.53 -17.85
CA GLY A 864 -13.94 -41.89 -17.05
C GLY A 864 -13.45 -40.68 -16.26
N GLY A 865 -12.17 -40.26 -16.43
CA GLY A 865 -11.62 -39.07 -15.84
C GLY A 865 -11.86 -37.78 -16.63
N MET A 866 -11.19 -36.71 -16.26
CA MET A 866 -11.40 -35.36 -16.83
C MET A 866 -11.19 -35.31 -18.34
N VAL A 867 -10.15 -35.97 -18.85
CA VAL A 867 -9.79 -35.94 -20.28
C VAL A 867 -10.89 -36.57 -21.13
N ASP A 868 -11.59 -37.61 -20.65
CA ASP A 868 -12.68 -38.21 -21.40
C ASP A 868 -13.82 -37.19 -21.62
N LEU A 869 -14.20 -36.42 -20.63
CA LEU A 869 -15.24 -35.39 -20.80
C LEU A 869 -14.75 -34.23 -21.69
N GLU A 870 -13.50 -33.84 -21.57
CA GLU A 870 -12.91 -32.81 -22.44
C GLU A 870 -12.94 -33.25 -23.91
N PHE A 871 -12.63 -34.51 -24.21
CA PHE A 871 -12.66 -35.07 -25.55
C PHE A 871 -14.08 -35.21 -26.08
N ILE A 872 -15.05 -35.58 -25.24
CA ILE A 872 -16.48 -35.59 -25.61
C ILE A 872 -16.89 -34.17 -26.07
N VAL A 873 -16.59 -33.16 -25.28
CA VAL A 873 -16.93 -31.76 -25.61
C VAL A 873 -16.25 -31.30 -26.90
N GLN A 874 -14.96 -31.59 -27.08
CA GLN A 874 -14.22 -31.25 -28.29
C GLN A 874 -14.83 -31.92 -29.53
N TYR A 875 -15.21 -33.18 -29.41
CA TYR A 875 -15.93 -33.89 -30.46
C TYR A 875 -17.28 -33.23 -30.80
N LEU A 876 -18.09 -32.91 -29.78
CA LEU A 876 -19.39 -32.29 -29.99
C LEU A 876 -19.27 -30.92 -30.66
N VAL A 877 -18.28 -30.12 -30.27
CA VAL A 877 -18.00 -28.86 -30.94
C VAL A 877 -17.61 -29.06 -32.39
N LEU A 878 -16.66 -29.95 -32.71
CA LEU A 878 -16.16 -30.13 -34.05
C LEU A 878 -17.20 -30.80 -35.00
N ALA A 879 -18.00 -31.71 -34.49
CA ALA A 879 -18.96 -32.47 -35.30
C ALA A 879 -20.29 -31.73 -35.53
N PHE A 880 -20.71 -30.88 -34.57
CA PHE A 880 -22.07 -30.34 -34.61
C PHE A 880 -22.16 -28.80 -34.67
N SER A 881 -21.08 -28.07 -34.52
CA SER A 881 -21.11 -26.59 -34.51
C SER A 881 -21.52 -25.95 -35.84
N ALA A 882 -21.38 -26.69 -36.97
CA ALA A 882 -21.92 -26.25 -38.27
C ALA A 882 -23.43 -26.05 -38.24
N LYS A 883 -24.13 -26.81 -37.37
CA LYS A 883 -25.58 -26.75 -37.19
C LYS A 883 -25.98 -26.01 -35.89
N HIS A 884 -25.13 -26.02 -34.90
CA HIS A 884 -25.35 -25.49 -33.57
C HIS A 884 -24.25 -24.48 -33.23
N HIS A 885 -24.40 -23.26 -33.76
CA HIS A 885 -23.38 -22.22 -33.68
C HIS A 885 -23.03 -21.80 -32.26
N GLU A 886 -23.90 -22.11 -31.30
CA GLU A 886 -23.67 -21.80 -29.87
C GLU A 886 -22.48 -22.56 -29.29
N LEU A 887 -22.19 -23.75 -29.84
CA LEU A 887 -21.11 -24.63 -29.40
C LEU A 887 -19.70 -24.03 -29.64
N VAL A 888 -19.54 -23.07 -30.55
CA VAL A 888 -18.24 -22.44 -30.80
C VAL A 888 -17.85 -21.42 -29.74
N ASN A 889 -18.78 -21.02 -28.87
CA ASN A 889 -18.47 -20.11 -27.79
C ASN A 889 -17.59 -20.84 -26.77
N ASN A 890 -16.53 -20.17 -26.34
CA ASN A 890 -15.58 -20.75 -25.38
C ASN A 890 -16.07 -20.55 -23.95
N PHE A 891 -16.94 -21.43 -23.48
CA PHE A 891 -17.52 -21.39 -22.14
C PHE A 891 -16.88 -22.34 -21.11
N GLY A 892 -15.85 -23.08 -21.50
CA GLY A 892 -15.27 -24.15 -20.70
C GLY A 892 -16.07 -25.47 -20.79
N THR A 893 -15.46 -26.54 -20.28
CA THR A 893 -15.96 -27.92 -20.45
C THR A 893 -17.37 -28.13 -19.86
N THR A 894 -17.62 -27.62 -18.67
CA THR A 894 -18.89 -27.82 -17.95
C THR A 894 -20.08 -27.16 -18.68
N LEU A 895 -19.95 -25.90 -19.05
CA LEU A 895 -21.04 -25.17 -19.72
C LEU A 895 -21.30 -25.70 -21.14
N LEU A 896 -20.26 -26.11 -21.87
CA LEU A 896 -20.44 -26.72 -23.20
C LEU A 896 -21.13 -28.08 -23.11
N THR A 897 -20.86 -28.88 -22.06
CA THR A 897 -21.59 -30.13 -21.79
C THR A 897 -23.07 -29.86 -21.53
N GLU A 898 -23.39 -28.90 -20.67
CA GLU A 898 -24.76 -28.48 -20.36
C GLU A 898 -25.48 -27.96 -21.62
N MET A 899 -24.78 -27.19 -22.46
CA MET A 899 -25.30 -26.65 -23.71
C MET A 899 -25.62 -27.79 -24.70
N ALA A 900 -24.72 -28.74 -24.88
CA ALA A 900 -24.92 -29.88 -25.74
C ALA A 900 -26.15 -30.72 -25.33
N ALA A 901 -26.36 -30.88 -24.01
CA ALA A 901 -27.57 -31.55 -23.49
C ALA A 901 -28.84 -30.74 -23.77
N ASN A 902 -28.80 -29.42 -23.64
CA ASN A 902 -29.95 -28.55 -23.96
C ASN A 902 -30.29 -28.53 -25.45
N LEU A 903 -29.27 -28.74 -26.32
CA LEU A 903 -29.49 -28.93 -27.79
C LEU A 903 -29.95 -30.32 -28.17
N GLY A 904 -30.05 -31.24 -27.22
CA GLY A 904 -30.48 -32.63 -27.48
C GLY A 904 -29.43 -33.50 -28.19
N LEU A 905 -28.15 -33.11 -28.11
CA LEU A 905 -27.03 -33.86 -28.69
C LEU A 905 -26.57 -35.03 -27.83
N ILE A 906 -26.81 -34.92 -26.52
CA ILE A 906 -26.47 -35.92 -25.50
C ILE A 906 -27.60 -36.04 -24.46
N ASP A 907 -27.67 -37.15 -23.74
CA ASP A 907 -28.64 -37.35 -22.68
C ASP A 907 -28.42 -36.33 -21.55
N LYS A 908 -29.50 -35.73 -21.09
CA LYS A 908 -29.43 -34.61 -20.10
C LYS A 908 -28.98 -35.08 -18.71
N ASP A 909 -29.42 -36.25 -18.28
CA ASP A 909 -29.12 -36.77 -16.95
C ASP A 909 -27.66 -37.22 -16.87
N LEU A 910 -27.15 -37.89 -17.92
CA LEU A 910 -25.75 -38.26 -18.04
C LEU A 910 -24.84 -37.02 -18.15
N ALA A 911 -25.26 -36.01 -18.88
CA ALA A 911 -24.54 -34.75 -18.99
C ALA A 911 -24.40 -34.07 -17.59
N MET A 912 -25.49 -33.94 -16.84
CA MET A 912 -25.47 -33.32 -15.51
C MET A 912 -24.62 -34.10 -14.50
N GLN A 913 -24.68 -35.45 -14.56
CA GLN A 913 -23.85 -36.31 -13.71
C GLN A 913 -22.37 -36.15 -14.08
N SER A 914 -22.04 -36.09 -15.38
CA SER A 914 -20.66 -35.90 -15.86
C SER A 914 -20.11 -34.53 -15.53
N VAL A 915 -20.93 -33.48 -15.58
CA VAL A 915 -20.56 -32.13 -15.08
C VAL A 915 -20.26 -32.13 -13.59
N SER A 916 -21.09 -32.83 -12.79
CA SER A 916 -20.86 -33.01 -11.36
C SER A 916 -19.53 -33.74 -11.10
N ALA A 917 -19.27 -34.83 -11.83
CA ALA A 917 -18.02 -35.57 -11.76
C ALA A 917 -16.79 -34.70 -12.10
N TYR A 918 -16.88 -33.91 -13.17
CA TYR A 918 -15.80 -33.02 -13.59
C TYR A 918 -15.47 -31.96 -12.53
N ARG A 919 -16.49 -31.34 -11.93
CA ARG A 919 -16.32 -30.43 -10.81
C ARG A 919 -15.65 -31.10 -9.60
N HIS A 920 -16.08 -32.35 -9.30
CA HIS A 920 -15.45 -33.11 -8.22
C HIS A 920 -14.00 -33.44 -8.52
N TYR A 921 -13.66 -33.88 -9.75
CA TYR A 921 -12.28 -34.13 -10.16
C TYR A 921 -11.38 -32.86 -10.06
N ARG A 922 -11.90 -31.70 -10.49
CA ARG A 922 -11.18 -30.44 -10.37
C ARG A 922 -10.94 -30.05 -8.91
N ASN A 923 -11.90 -30.29 -8.03
CA ASN A 923 -11.73 -30.08 -6.59
C ASN A 923 -10.66 -31.02 -6.02
N ILE A 924 -10.72 -32.33 -6.36
CA ILE A 924 -9.71 -33.31 -5.95
C ILE A 924 -8.30 -32.88 -6.44
N GLN A 925 -8.18 -32.46 -7.68
CA GLN A 925 -6.91 -31.99 -8.24
C GLN A 925 -6.38 -30.76 -7.49
N ARG A 926 -7.26 -29.80 -7.18
CA ARG A 926 -6.92 -28.62 -6.38
C ARG A 926 -6.45 -29.00 -4.97
N GLU A 927 -7.20 -29.85 -4.27
CA GLU A 927 -6.89 -30.26 -2.90
C GLU A 927 -5.56 -31.04 -2.82
N ILE A 928 -5.31 -31.95 -3.76
CA ILE A 928 -4.04 -32.68 -3.83
C ILE A 928 -2.87 -31.73 -4.10
N ARG A 929 -3.04 -30.78 -5.02
CA ARG A 929 -2.02 -29.73 -5.26
C ARG A 929 -1.73 -28.91 -4.01
N LEU A 930 -2.76 -28.40 -3.36
CA LEU A 930 -2.62 -27.61 -2.15
C LEU A 930 -1.98 -28.41 -1.01
N SER A 931 -2.38 -29.69 -0.83
CA SER A 931 -1.91 -30.50 0.30
C SER A 931 -0.55 -31.19 0.07
N ARG A 932 -0.25 -31.62 -1.15
CA ARG A 932 0.92 -32.48 -1.45
C ARG A 932 1.98 -31.83 -2.35
N GLY A 933 1.67 -30.67 -2.98
CA GLY A 933 2.57 -29.93 -3.87
C GLY A 933 2.30 -30.20 -5.36
N GLU A 934 3.03 -29.48 -6.21
CA GLU A 934 2.76 -29.37 -7.66
C GLU A 934 3.03 -30.64 -8.46
N THR A 935 4.05 -31.37 -8.09
CA THR A 935 4.53 -32.54 -8.83
C THR A 935 3.73 -33.81 -8.60
N VAL A 936 2.77 -33.77 -7.68
CA VAL A 936 1.99 -34.97 -7.30
C VAL A 936 0.81 -35.14 -8.24
N LYS A 937 0.75 -36.26 -8.94
CA LYS A 937 -0.40 -36.64 -9.78
C LYS A 937 -1.65 -36.79 -8.92
N ALA A 938 -2.78 -36.30 -9.41
CA ALA A 938 -4.06 -36.33 -8.71
C ALA A 938 -4.67 -37.75 -8.78
N ARG A 939 -4.23 -38.62 -7.86
CA ARG A 939 -4.66 -40.00 -7.73
C ARG A 939 -5.35 -40.25 -6.42
N VAL A 940 -6.50 -40.91 -6.44
CA VAL A 940 -7.32 -41.21 -5.26
C VAL A 940 -7.74 -42.66 -5.26
N GLU A 941 -8.18 -43.15 -4.10
CA GLU A 941 -8.82 -44.47 -4.02
C GLU A 941 -10.07 -44.48 -4.91
N PRO A 942 -10.30 -45.55 -5.69
CA PRO A 942 -11.47 -45.65 -6.58
C PRO A 942 -12.82 -45.44 -5.89
N ALA A 943 -12.90 -45.76 -4.60
CA ALA A 943 -14.07 -45.50 -3.77
C ALA A 943 -14.47 -44.03 -3.64
N VAL A 944 -13.52 -43.11 -3.75
CA VAL A 944 -13.78 -41.66 -3.69
C VAL A 944 -14.58 -41.19 -4.88
N VAL A 945 -14.33 -41.78 -6.04
CA VAL A 945 -14.94 -41.39 -7.34
C VAL A 945 -15.88 -42.44 -7.89
N GLN A 946 -16.33 -43.37 -7.07
CA GLN A 946 -17.14 -44.53 -7.50
C GLN A 946 -18.47 -44.18 -8.21
N ASN A 947 -19.01 -43.00 -7.97
CA ASN A 947 -20.20 -42.48 -8.62
C ASN A 947 -19.90 -41.58 -9.83
N ASP A 948 -18.67 -41.14 -9.97
CA ASP A 948 -18.26 -40.13 -10.96
C ASP A 948 -17.79 -40.75 -12.27
N TYR A 949 -16.75 -41.62 -12.22
CA TYR A 949 -16.21 -42.20 -13.44
C TYR A 949 -17.23 -43.06 -14.24
N PRO A 950 -18.21 -43.79 -13.61
CA PRO A 950 -19.21 -44.54 -14.40
C PRO A 950 -20.12 -43.61 -15.20
N ALA A 951 -20.43 -42.40 -14.66
CA ALA A 951 -21.28 -41.44 -15.39
C ALA A 951 -20.56 -40.90 -16.64
N VAL A 952 -19.29 -40.56 -16.52
CA VAL A 952 -18.48 -40.09 -17.66
C VAL A 952 -18.28 -41.20 -18.68
N LEU A 953 -18.06 -42.46 -18.26
CA LEU A 953 -17.98 -43.62 -19.15
C LEU A 953 -19.33 -43.93 -19.86
N ALA A 954 -20.45 -43.76 -19.18
CA ALA A 954 -21.76 -43.92 -19.77
C ALA A 954 -22.01 -42.87 -20.85
N LEU A 955 -21.67 -41.62 -20.59
CA LEU A 955 -21.73 -40.54 -21.59
C LEU A 955 -20.77 -40.77 -22.74
N TRP A 956 -19.55 -41.27 -22.50
CA TRP A 956 -18.61 -41.66 -23.54
C TRP A 956 -19.17 -42.74 -24.47
N ARG A 957 -19.79 -43.78 -23.90
CA ARG A 957 -20.43 -44.85 -24.65
C ARG A 957 -21.63 -44.37 -25.49
N GLU A 958 -22.39 -43.45 -24.94
CA GLU A 958 -23.51 -42.84 -25.67
C GLU A 958 -22.98 -42.09 -26.92
N VAL A 959 -21.91 -41.28 -26.74
CA VAL A 959 -21.39 -40.40 -27.77
C VAL A 959 -20.63 -41.19 -28.86
N PHE A 960 -19.76 -42.14 -28.46
CA PHE A 960 -18.86 -42.83 -29.39
C PHE A 960 -19.26 -44.26 -29.72
N GLY A 961 -20.29 -44.84 -29.06
CA GLY A 961 -20.75 -46.22 -29.30
C GLY A 961 -19.76 -47.32 -28.88
N THR A 962 -18.69 -46.97 -28.17
CA THR A 962 -17.63 -47.90 -27.71
C THR A 962 -17.17 -47.58 -26.31
N ASP A 963 -16.71 -48.61 -25.59
CA ASP A 963 -16.14 -48.44 -24.25
C ASP A 963 -14.66 -48.04 -24.28
N GLU A 964 -13.96 -48.37 -25.37
CA GLU A 964 -12.51 -48.12 -25.46
C GLU A 964 -12.19 -47.32 -26.73
N PRO A 965 -11.22 -46.39 -26.62
CA PRO A 965 -10.66 -45.73 -27.79
C PRO A 965 -9.85 -46.72 -28.60
N GLN A 966 -10.18 -46.82 -29.92
CA GLN A 966 -9.54 -47.78 -30.86
C GLN A 966 -8.62 -47.03 -31.82
N ARG A 967 -7.48 -47.67 -32.17
CA ARG A 967 -6.64 -47.18 -33.25
C ARG A 967 -7.33 -47.50 -34.61
N SER A 968 -7.47 -46.47 -35.43
CA SER A 968 -7.93 -46.64 -36.80
C SER A 968 -6.91 -47.41 -37.64
N SER A 969 -7.34 -48.49 -38.32
CA SER A 969 -6.50 -49.28 -39.20
C SER A 969 -6.15 -48.58 -40.53
N LEU A 970 -6.53 -47.32 -40.70
CA LEU A 970 -6.48 -46.59 -41.99
C LEU A 970 -5.25 -45.67 -42.19
N MET A 971 -4.37 -45.52 -41.20
CA MET A 971 -3.13 -44.69 -41.37
C MET A 971 -1.87 -45.48 -41.00
N THR A 972 -1.51 -46.48 -41.80
CA THR A 972 -0.15 -47.02 -41.80
C THR A 972 0.61 -46.43 -42.98
N THR A 973 1.00 -45.20 -42.90
CA THR A 973 2.17 -44.60 -43.62
C THR A 973 2.32 -43.13 -43.21
N GLN A 974 3.11 -42.89 -42.21
CA GLN A 974 4.11 -41.81 -42.21
C GLN A 974 4.76 -41.66 -40.81
N LYS A 975 6.02 -41.91 -40.81
CA LYS A 975 7.06 -41.50 -39.86
C LYS A 975 6.66 -41.33 -38.40
N ASP A 976 7.07 -42.30 -37.61
CA ASP A 976 7.25 -42.13 -36.17
C ASP A 976 8.08 -40.86 -35.90
N VAL A 977 7.41 -39.86 -35.41
CA VAL A 977 8.07 -38.76 -34.70
C VAL A 977 8.03 -39.17 -33.24
N GLU A 978 9.19 -39.43 -32.72
CA GLU A 978 9.39 -39.56 -31.26
C GLU A 978 8.86 -38.29 -30.58
N ASP A 979 7.70 -38.37 -29.96
CA ASP A 979 7.16 -37.39 -29.06
C ASP A 979 7.06 -38.03 -27.67
N ASP A 980 8.10 -37.91 -26.90
CA ASP A 980 8.05 -37.98 -25.44
C ASP A 980 7.55 -36.63 -24.92
N ASP A 981 6.48 -36.66 -24.11
CA ASP A 981 5.84 -35.59 -23.35
C ASP A 981 4.68 -34.79 -24.00
N PHE A 982 3.49 -35.31 -23.78
CA PHE A 982 2.23 -34.54 -23.73
C PHE A 982 1.64 -34.57 -22.35
#